data_b94ca04ca54724f12e13d3f2387158c2
#
_entry.id   b94ca04ca54724f12e13d3f2387158c2
#
_cell.length_a   1.000
_cell.length_b   1.000
_cell.length_c   1.000
_cell.angle_alpha   90.00
_cell.angle_beta   90.00
_cell.angle_gamma   90.00
#
_symmetry.space_group_name_H-M   'P 1'
#
loop_
_entity.id
_entity.type
_entity.pdbx_description
1 polymer ?
#
loop_
_entity_poly.entity_id
_entity_poly.type
_entity_poly.pdbx_seq_one_letter_code
_entity_poly.pdbx_strand_id
1 'polypeptide(L)'
;MCAGRAVRNSLLVFAVAAVGSLYWLPIQHTDLTGGQGWRVEGCFQAGSIGPGAQFEKNVAAREIRELTLWGSWCGNAESTGELFSPVFRTPRILELEIAGRVGLPGLELYLEAADGAVRYPLRVGLPQTENWRPVEWWLPGDVAGQKVRLVAIDHAGGQGGWLGVSNPRGLSVGGLLQRQLQSSLFPLGIFVVQLALFLTPGYVLASLLEARRRLGPICALTVVVASGAVLGYVVFWTFFLLPKLAGKILCYAIFVLCASVLWPRWRAKEAFKTTARQVAEPLLLTALAGLCYLCFFFLFTSPYTPGSFFVSNRFFSEVRPGDNVLPYYMADKIYNHLPVWPFIGDWLSSDRPPLQAGIILLERPLAMLKNLGLSYELFSTGLQCLWICGVWGVLTALQTPRERIRQVLVLLIFSGFLFYNSVYTWPKLLAAAYLLFALAILFAALRGKRALSYFETGLGAVCVGLAFLAHPGCVFSLLGIGLLVFWNRKLFRWRQLVLAAGMVAVLYLPWTAYQKYVDPPGNRLMKWHLAGVVPIDSRSTWQTLCDSYGSRPLGEIARYKLDNIALLAGHKFFDSYGLSGGREAARIAQREWIWNAVGLANFGWPAMAIVLLRKRRLEGAVPFGFWLMALAIFNMVCWSVLTFGPGETVTTHSSYADILLLSVGLIGFILTLPRWVYFLLLAWQIFNFFVVWVWSVPASLSPVILIQMPELVLGCMAAAVLVRMAGVVTIAVESVARR
;
A
#
# COMPACT_ATOMS: atom_id res chain seq x y z
N MET A 1 7.98 9.00 41.50
CA MET A 1 7.73 8.40 40.17
C MET A 1 6.43 8.86 39.48
N CYS A 2 5.33 9.16 40.18
CA CYS A 2 4.06 9.61 39.55
C CYS A 2 4.14 11.01 38.92
N ALA A 3 4.79 11.98 39.56
CA ALA A 3 4.91 13.35 39.04
C ALA A 3 5.65 13.42 37.69
N GLY A 4 6.75 12.68 37.52
CA GLY A 4 7.52 12.67 36.27
C GLY A 4 6.76 12.04 35.07
N ARG A 5 5.83 11.08 35.34
CA ARG A 5 4.97 10.53 34.26
C ARG A 5 3.86 11.51 33.86
N ALA A 6 3.28 12.23 34.82
CA ALA A 6 2.28 13.26 34.52
C ALA A 6 2.88 14.39 33.68
N VAL A 7 4.07 14.88 34.04
CA VAL A 7 4.79 15.91 33.26
C VAL A 7 5.13 15.42 31.86
N ARG A 8 5.62 14.18 31.71
CA ARG A 8 5.92 13.61 30.39
C ARG A 8 4.68 13.45 29.51
N ASN A 9 3.54 13.02 30.10
CA ASN A 9 2.29 12.88 29.36
C ASN A 9 1.72 14.26 28.96
N SER A 10 1.83 15.26 29.84
CA SER A 10 1.42 16.64 29.53
C SER A 10 2.30 17.26 28.44
N LEU A 11 3.61 17.03 28.46
CA LEU A 11 4.52 17.46 27.41
C LEU A 11 4.21 16.77 26.06
N LEU A 12 3.84 15.48 26.06
CA LEU A 12 3.44 14.76 24.86
C LEU A 12 2.14 15.34 24.27
N VAL A 13 1.14 15.58 25.12
CA VAL A 13 -0.14 16.19 24.71
C VAL A 13 0.10 17.60 24.17
N PHE A 14 0.95 18.39 24.84
CA PHE A 14 1.31 19.73 24.37
C PHE A 14 2.06 19.68 23.04
N ALA A 15 3.03 18.76 22.88
CA ALA A 15 3.75 18.57 21.62
C ALA A 15 2.81 18.17 20.47
N VAL A 16 1.88 17.25 20.72
CA VAL A 16 0.86 16.83 19.72
C VAL A 16 -0.07 17.99 19.37
N ALA A 17 -0.51 18.77 20.35
CA ALA A 17 -1.34 19.95 20.12
C ALA A 17 -0.59 21.05 19.37
N ALA A 18 0.69 21.28 19.70
CA ALA A 18 1.55 22.23 19.01
C ALA A 18 1.81 21.83 17.55
N VAL A 19 2.11 20.56 17.29
CA VAL A 19 2.28 20.04 15.92
C VAL A 19 0.96 20.11 15.16
N GLY A 20 -0.17 19.78 15.81
CA GLY A 20 -1.49 19.93 15.23
C GLY A 20 -1.84 21.38 14.87
N SER A 21 -1.49 22.33 15.73
CA SER A 21 -1.72 23.75 15.43
C SER A 21 -0.81 24.27 14.31
N LEU A 22 0.43 23.81 14.21
CA LEU A 22 1.34 24.14 13.11
C LEU A 22 0.74 23.73 11.73
N TYR A 23 0.02 22.60 11.67
CA TYR A 23 -0.62 22.13 10.44
C TYR A 23 -1.65 23.11 9.86
N TRP A 24 -2.28 23.92 10.72
CA TRP A 24 -3.31 24.87 10.32
C TRP A 24 -2.78 26.27 10.02
N LEU A 25 -1.50 26.53 10.33
CA LEU A 25 -0.88 27.82 10.04
C LEU A 25 -0.66 27.96 8.53
N PRO A 26 -1.05 29.09 7.92
CA PRO A 26 -0.78 29.35 6.51
C PRO A 26 0.73 29.46 6.25
N ILE A 27 1.19 28.85 5.17
CA ILE A 27 2.56 29.01 4.69
C ILE A 27 2.59 30.36 3.96
N GLN A 28 3.53 31.22 4.32
CA GLN A 28 3.70 32.51 3.66
C GLN A 28 4.48 32.34 2.36
N HIS A 29 3.85 32.65 1.26
CA HIS A 29 4.44 32.75 -0.08
C HIS A 29 4.53 34.22 -0.50
N THR A 30 5.56 34.56 -1.23
CA THR A 30 5.69 35.87 -1.87
C THR A 30 5.43 35.69 -3.35
N ASP A 31 4.34 36.24 -3.87
CA ASP A 31 4.12 36.33 -5.32
C ASP A 31 5.18 37.25 -5.92
N LEU A 32 5.94 36.77 -6.91
CA LEU A 32 7.08 37.47 -7.49
C LEU A 32 6.68 38.33 -8.69
N THR A 33 5.48 38.16 -9.24
CA THR A 33 5.05 38.81 -10.49
C THR A 33 3.80 39.69 -10.32
N GLY A 34 3.11 39.62 -9.20
CA GLY A 34 1.87 40.36 -8.95
C GLY A 34 0.71 40.04 -9.89
N GLY A 35 0.81 38.93 -10.62
CA GLY A 35 -0.25 38.42 -11.53
C GLY A 35 -0.50 39.24 -12.81
N GLN A 36 0.21 40.36 -13.03
CA GLN A 36 0.05 41.25 -14.19
C GLN A 36 1.30 41.33 -15.04
N GLY A 37 1.14 41.77 -16.29
CA GLY A 37 2.27 42.02 -17.20
C GLY A 37 2.86 40.78 -17.88
N TRP A 38 2.13 39.68 -17.89
CA TRP A 38 2.49 38.49 -18.65
C TRP A 38 2.32 38.71 -20.15
N ARG A 39 3.27 38.24 -20.95
CA ARG A 39 3.21 38.24 -22.42
C ARG A 39 2.99 36.83 -22.91
N VAL A 40 2.02 36.67 -23.79
CA VAL A 40 1.66 35.40 -24.43
C VAL A 40 1.89 35.54 -25.92
N GLU A 41 2.57 34.56 -26.53
CA GLU A 41 2.67 34.40 -27.96
C GLU A 41 2.12 33.02 -28.36
N GLY A 42 1.25 32.98 -29.37
CA GLY A 42 0.55 31.74 -29.72
C GLY A 42 -0.51 31.34 -28.69
N CYS A 43 -0.54 30.06 -28.32
CA CYS A 43 -1.57 29.49 -27.49
C CYS A 43 -1.13 29.20 -26.05
N PHE A 44 -1.21 30.21 -25.19
CA PHE A 44 -1.23 30.06 -23.74
C PHE A 44 -2.42 30.82 -23.18
N GLN A 45 -3.26 30.14 -22.41
CA GLN A 45 -4.47 30.75 -21.85
C GLN A 45 -4.46 30.74 -20.33
N ALA A 46 -4.81 31.86 -19.73
CA ALA A 46 -5.05 31.94 -18.30
C ALA A 46 -6.25 31.09 -17.91
N GLY A 47 -6.11 30.31 -16.83
CA GLY A 47 -7.18 29.40 -16.37
C GLY A 47 -7.30 28.11 -17.18
N SER A 48 -6.46 27.87 -18.18
CA SER A 48 -6.39 26.60 -18.90
C SER A 48 -5.81 25.51 -17.98
N ILE A 49 -6.55 24.43 -17.78
CA ILE A 49 -6.21 23.38 -16.84
C ILE A 49 -5.84 22.04 -17.51
N GLY A 50 -5.79 22.02 -18.85
CA GLY A 50 -5.40 20.85 -19.64
C GLY A 50 -6.51 19.79 -19.82
N PRO A 51 -6.25 18.74 -20.60
CA PRO A 51 -7.25 17.74 -20.97
C PRO A 51 -7.65 16.84 -19.79
N GLY A 52 -6.75 16.54 -18.85
CA GLY A 52 -6.99 15.66 -17.72
C GLY A 52 -7.78 16.28 -16.56
N ALA A 53 -7.90 17.59 -16.54
CA ALA A 53 -8.52 18.32 -15.44
C ALA A 53 -10.03 18.10 -15.30
N GLN A 54 -10.68 17.50 -16.28
CA GLN A 54 -12.08 17.10 -16.13
C GLN A 54 -12.26 15.98 -15.10
N PHE A 55 -11.25 15.12 -14.93
CA PHE A 55 -11.29 14.02 -13.98
C PHE A 55 -11.05 14.47 -12.53
N GLU A 56 -10.27 15.53 -12.33
CA GLU A 56 -9.86 16.01 -11.00
C GLU A 56 -10.38 17.41 -10.65
N LYS A 57 -11.34 17.95 -11.39
CA LYS A 57 -11.93 19.27 -11.14
C LYS A 57 -12.27 19.55 -9.67
N ASN A 58 -12.50 18.51 -8.86
CA ASN A 58 -12.92 18.66 -7.48
C ASN A 58 -11.75 18.68 -6.47
N VAL A 59 -10.57 18.14 -6.80
CA VAL A 59 -9.43 18.06 -5.88
C VAL A 59 -8.43 19.16 -6.19
N ALA A 60 -7.93 19.22 -7.40
CA ALA A 60 -6.95 20.23 -7.83
C ALA A 60 -7.52 21.66 -7.79
N ALA A 61 -8.77 21.86 -8.24
CA ALA A 61 -9.37 23.18 -8.26
C ALA A 61 -9.67 23.80 -6.89
N ARG A 62 -9.78 23.00 -5.82
CA ARG A 62 -9.96 23.52 -4.46
C ARG A 62 -8.67 23.99 -3.82
N GLU A 63 -7.55 23.34 -4.15
CA GLU A 63 -6.23 23.65 -3.57
C GLU A 63 -5.50 24.78 -4.33
N ILE A 64 -5.87 25.01 -5.61
CA ILE A 64 -5.19 25.95 -6.51
C ILE A 64 -5.99 27.26 -6.73
N ARG A 65 -7.11 27.45 -6.05
CA ARG A 65 -8.03 28.59 -6.28
C ARG A 65 -7.43 30.00 -6.15
N GLU A 66 -6.27 30.12 -5.49
CA GLU A 66 -5.61 31.39 -5.24
C GLU A 66 -4.44 31.66 -6.21
N LEU A 67 -4.20 30.77 -7.17
CA LEU A 67 -3.11 30.89 -8.12
C LEU A 67 -3.59 31.34 -9.49
N THR A 68 -2.79 32.14 -10.17
CA THR A 68 -2.97 32.38 -11.59
C THR A 68 -2.24 31.27 -12.35
N LEU A 69 -2.99 30.50 -13.15
CA LEU A 69 -2.50 29.37 -13.91
C LEU A 69 -2.56 29.70 -15.39
N TRP A 70 -1.54 29.28 -16.14
CA TRP A 70 -1.51 29.34 -17.60
C TRP A 70 -1.23 27.95 -18.16
N GLY A 71 -1.87 27.61 -19.27
CA GLY A 71 -1.63 26.35 -19.95
C GLY A 71 -1.63 26.51 -21.48
N SER A 72 -0.82 25.72 -22.14
CA SER A 72 -0.73 25.67 -23.59
C SER A 72 -1.83 24.81 -24.23
N TRP A 73 -2.64 24.10 -23.44
CA TRP A 73 -3.78 23.34 -23.93
C TRP A 73 -4.94 24.25 -24.30
N CYS A 74 -5.04 24.59 -25.56
CA CYS A 74 -6.12 25.42 -26.10
C CYS A 74 -7.23 24.60 -26.76
N GLY A 75 -7.49 23.39 -26.24
CA GLY A 75 -8.51 22.48 -26.74
C GLY A 75 -7.97 21.32 -27.58
N ASN A 76 -6.70 21.34 -27.97
CA ASN A 76 -6.04 20.21 -28.63
C ASN A 76 -4.54 20.15 -28.29
N ALA A 77 -3.92 19.00 -28.57
CA ALA A 77 -2.51 18.74 -28.30
C ALA A 77 -1.55 19.31 -29.39
N GLU A 78 -2.08 19.91 -30.45
CA GLU A 78 -1.27 20.50 -31.52
C GLU A 78 -1.06 21.99 -31.31
N SER A 79 -1.67 22.57 -30.29
CA SER A 79 -1.50 23.98 -29.94
C SER A 79 -0.06 24.27 -29.54
N THR A 80 0.49 25.35 -30.03
CA THR A 80 1.88 25.79 -29.71
C THR A 80 1.86 27.24 -29.22
N GLY A 81 2.81 27.60 -28.37
CA GLY A 81 2.92 28.97 -27.88
C GLY A 81 4.07 29.19 -26.92
N GLU A 82 4.24 30.44 -26.55
CA GLU A 82 5.25 30.87 -25.58
C GLU A 82 4.64 31.81 -24.55
N LEU A 83 5.05 31.64 -23.30
CA LEU A 83 4.61 32.46 -22.18
C LEU A 83 5.82 33.09 -21.48
N PHE A 84 5.75 34.40 -21.27
CA PHE A 84 6.82 35.16 -20.61
C PHE A 84 6.24 35.87 -19.38
N SER A 85 6.86 35.66 -18.22
CA SER A 85 6.51 36.43 -17.01
C SER A 85 7.08 37.85 -17.07
N PRO A 86 6.58 38.77 -16.25
CA PRO A 86 7.27 39.98 -15.87
C PRO A 86 8.67 39.63 -15.30
N VAL A 87 9.61 40.57 -15.36
CA VAL A 87 10.93 40.45 -14.71
C VAL A 87 10.75 40.51 -13.19
N PHE A 88 11.30 39.53 -12.50
CA PHE A 88 11.33 39.48 -11.05
C PHE A 88 12.72 39.17 -10.52
N ARG A 89 12.97 39.39 -9.23
CA ARG A 89 14.21 38.97 -8.57
C ARG A 89 14.05 37.56 -8.03
N THR A 90 14.97 36.67 -8.40
CA THR A 90 14.92 35.27 -7.97
C THR A 90 15.05 35.14 -6.44
N PRO A 91 14.18 34.36 -5.81
CA PRO A 91 14.35 33.98 -4.39
C PRO A 91 15.42 32.89 -4.26
N ARG A 92 15.75 32.48 -3.04
CA ARG A 92 16.59 31.29 -2.80
C ARG A 92 15.85 29.99 -3.12
N ILE A 93 14.54 29.96 -2.88
CA ILE A 93 13.66 28.84 -3.19
C ILE A 93 12.55 29.39 -4.08
N LEU A 94 12.51 28.91 -5.30
CA LEU A 94 11.46 29.21 -6.27
C LEU A 94 10.44 28.08 -6.28
N GLU A 95 9.17 28.45 -6.23
CA GLU A 95 8.06 27.51 -6.28
C GLU A 95 7.13 27.84 -7.44
N LEU A 96 6.69 26.80 -8.14
CA LEU A 96 5.68 26.84 -9.19
C LEU A 96 4.73 25.64 -9.05
N GLU A 97 3.49 25.81 -9.43
CA GLU A 97 2.63 24.68 -9.80
C GLU A 97 2.85 24.39 -11.28
N ILE A 98 3.06 23.11 -11.62
CA ILE A 98 3.32 22.65 -12.97
C ILE A 98 2.39 21.51 -13.33
N ALA A 99 1.91 21.48 -14.58
CA ALA A 99 1.18 20.36 -15.15
C ALA A 99 1.69 20.06 -16.56
N GLY A 100 1.26 18.94 -17.11
CA GLY A 100 1.67 18.54 -18.47
C GLY A 100 3.02 17.84 -18.49
N ARG A 101 3.71 17.91 -19.62
CA ARG A 101 4.88 17.08 -19.91
C ARG A 101 6.16 17.89 -20.11
N VAL A 102 6.45 18.77 -19.19
CA VAL A 102 7.68 19.59 -19.22
C VAL A 102 8.92 18.72 -19.35
N GLY A 103 9.81 19.08 -20.29
CA GLY A 103 11.07 18.36 -20.57
C GLY A 103 10.97 17.33 -21.71
N LEU A 104 9.79 17.14 -22.32
CA LEU A 104 9.73 16.50 -23.64
C LEU A 104 10.29 17.45 -24.70
N PRO A 105 10.79 16.93 -25.84
CA PRO A 105 11.22 17.75 -26.95
C PRO A 105 10.14 18.78 -27.37
N GLY A 106 10.50 20.05 -27.36
CA GLY A 106 9.58 21.14 -27.64
C GLY A 106 8.78 21.67 -26.43
N LEU A 107 8.89 21.07 -25.25
CA LEU A 107 8.27 21.57 -24.01
C LEU A 107 9.35 22.01 -23.02
N GLU A 108 9.60 23.32 -22.97
CA GLU A 108 10.67 23.90 -22.17
C GLU A 108 10.15 24.82 -21.09
N LEU A 109 10.81 24.80 -19.94
CA LEU A 109 10.60 25.73 -18.83
C LEU A 109 11.96 26.19 -18.31
N TYR A 110 12.21 27.50 -18.31
CA TYR A 110 13.48 28.05 -17.83
C TYR A 110 13.33 29.46 -17.26
N LEU A 111 14.31 29.88 -16.48
CA LEU A 111 14.52 31.27 -16.12
C LEU A 111 15.48 31.90 -17.14
N GLU A 112 15.12 33.05 -17.64
CA GLU A 112 15.97 33.84 -18.56
C GLU A 112 16.42 35.10 -17.85
N ALA A 113 17.73 35.40 -17.89
CA ALA A 113 18.26 36.63 -17.34
C ALA A 113 17.61 37.84 -18.03
N ALA A 114 17.42 38.93 -17.29
CA ALA A 114 16.70 40.11 -17.80
C ALA A 114 17.36 40.73 -19.07
N ASP A 115 18.65 40.50 -19.24
CA ASP A 115 19.43 40.90 -20.45
C ASP A 115 19.36 39.89 -21.59
N GLY A 116 18.70 38.73 -21.37
CA GLY A 116 18.61 37.67 -22.37
C GLY A 116 19.87 36.82 -22.55
N ALA A 117 20.95 37.11 -21.81
CA ALA A 117 22.28 36.52 -22.07
C ALA A 117 22.38 35.06 -21.55
N VAL A 118 21.62 34.68 -20.54
CA VAL A 118 21.74 33.38 -19.89
C VAL A 118 20.35 32.78 -19.63
N ARG A 119 20.23 31.47 -19.92
CA ARG A 119 19.04 30.66 -19.63
C ARG A 119 19.37 29.60 -18.58
N TYR A 120 18.56 29.52 -17.58
CA TYR A 120 18.64 28.52 -16.50
C TYR A 120 17.46 27.54 -16.61
N PRO A 121 17.63 26.35 -17.24
CA PRO A 121 16.54 25.42 -17.45
C PRO A 121 16.02 24.89 -16.12
N LEU A 122 14.70 24.95 -15.93
CA LEU A 122 14.00 24.36 -14.81
C LEU A 122 13.60 22.93 -15.16
N ARG A 123 14.41 21.99 -14.74
CA ARG A 123 14.16 20.57 -15.00
C ARG A 123 13.17 20.00 -13.99
N VAL A 124 12.19 19.28 -14.48
CA VAL A 124 11.16 18.63 -13.66
C VAL A 124 11.39 17.14 -13.70
N GLY A 125 11.84 16.59 -12.59
CA GLY A 125 12.26 15.19 -12.53
C GLY A 125 11.19 14.21 -12.07
N LEU A 126 9.93 14.61 -12.03
CA LEU A 126 8.81 13.74 -11.68
C LEU A 126 8.17 13.16 -12.94
N PRO A 127 7.49 12.00 -12.84
CA PRO A 127 6.69 11.49 -13.93
C PRO A 127 5.78 12.58 -14.46
N GLN A 128 5.81 12.74 -15.76
CA GLN A 128 4.98 13.72 -16.44
C GLN A 128 3.52 13.33 -16.25
N THR A 129 2.73 14.26 -15.74
CA THR A 129 1.33 14.02 -15.42
C THR A 129 0.52 15.22 -15.85
N GLU A 130 -0.71 14.98 -16.24
CA GLU A 130 -1.66 16.03 -16.56
C GLU A 130 -2.17 16.79 -15.33
N ASN A 131 -1.76 16.35 -14.12
CA ASN A 131 -2.18 16.94 -12.87
C ASN A 131 -1.24 18.05 -12.44
N TRP A 132 -1.82 19.13 -11.93
CA TRP A 132 -1.09 20.21 -11.31
C TRP A 132 -0.38 19.74 -10.06
N ARG A 133 0.91 20.10 -9.91
CA ARG A 133 1.75 19.72 -8.79
C ARG A 133 2.68 20.85 -8.40
N PRO A 134 2.93 21.07 -7.11
CA PRO A 134 3.94 22.02 -6.66
C PRO A 134 5.33 21.47 -6.96
N VAL A 135 6.18 22.29 -7.52
CA VAL A 135 7.61 22.01 -7.73
C VAL A 135 8.43 23.14 -7.15
N GLU A 136 9.45 22.78 -6.43
CA GLU A 136 10.34 23.69 -5.72
C GLU A 136 11.76 23.52 -6.22
N TRP A 137 12.43 24.64 -6.50
CA TRP A 137 13.84 24.67 -6.88
C TRP A 137 14.63 25.47 -5.85
N TRP A 138 15.64 24.86 -5.31
CA TRP A 138 16.67 25.55 -4.56
C TRP A 138 17.67 26.14 -5.56
N LEU A 139 17.58 27.43 -5.81
CA LEU A 139 18.41 28.09 -6.82
C LEU A 139 19.86 28.21 -6.35
N PRO A 140 20.85 27.94 -7.22
CA PRO A 140 22.26 28.17 -6.93
C PRO A 140 22.56 29.62 -6.54
N GLY A 141 23.69 29.85 -5.86
CA GLY A 141 24.03 31.18 -5.34
C GLY A 141 24.27 32.24 -6.42
N ASP A 142 24.69 31.80 -7.58
CA ASP A 142 24.88 32.64 -8.78
C ASP A 142 23.58 33.04 -9.49
N VAL A 143 22.50 32.28 -9.27
CA VAL A 143 21.17 32.56 -9.81
C VAL A 143 20.30 33.31 -8.79
N ALA A 144 20.44 32.99 -7.51
CA ALA A 144 19.65 33.61 -6.45
C ALA A 144 19.96 35.13 -6.33
N GLY A 145 18.91 35.95 -6.37
CA GLY A 145 19.02 37.41 -6.34
C GLY A 145 19.16 38.08 -7.73
N GLN A 146 19.31 37.32 -8.79
CA GLN A 146 19.34 37.81 -10.16
C GLN A 146 17.98 38.33 -10.62
N LYS A 147 17.97 39.28 -11.56
CA LYS A 147 16.76 39.71 -12.27
C LYS A 147 16.52 38.76 -13.45
N VAL A 148 15.42 38.05 -13.43
CA VAL A 148 15.05 37.05 -14.44
C VAL A 148 13.59 37.20 -14.83
N ARG A 149 13.20 36.52 -15.93
CA ARG A 149 11.81 36.22 -16.23
C ARG A 149 11.64 34.70 -16.36
N LEU A 150 10.47 34.19 -16.05
CA LEU A 150 10.08 32.82 -16.30
C LEU A 150 9.60 32.72 -17.76
N VAL A 151 10.11 31.72 -18.47
CA VAL A 151 9.72 31.43 -19.87
C VAL A 151 9.24 29.99 -19.94
N ALA A 152 8.05 29.81 -20.51
CA ALA A 152 7.47 28.51 -20.80
C ALA A 152 7.21 28.42 -22.30
N ILE A 153 7.72 27.36 -22.95
CA ILE A 153 7.63 27.15 -24.39
C ILE A 153 6.92 25.82 -24.67
N ASP A 154 5.96 25.88 -25.56
CA ASP A 154 5.32 24.70 -26.15
C ASP A 154 5.42 24.78 -27.67
N HIS A 155 6.36 24.02 -28.22
CA HIS A 155 6.52 23.79 -29.65
C HIS A 155 6.33 22.29 -29.99
N ALA A 156 5.79 21.51 -29.07
CA ALA A 156 5.54 20.08 -29.24
C ALA A 156 4.18 19.84 -29.88
N GLY A 157 4.09 19.94 -31.19
CA GLY A 157 2.90 19.46 -31.93
C GLY A 157 2.77 17.93 -31.79
N GLY A 158 1.68 17.40 -31.25
CA GLY A 158 1.41 15.95 -31.19
C GLY A 158 0.75 15.46 -29.91
N GLN A 159 0.53 14.15 -29.80
CA GLN A 159 -0.16 13.55 -28.67
C GLN A 159 0.53 13.84 -27.31
N GLY A 160 -0.16 14.56 -26.45
CA GLY A 160 0.26 14.88 -25.08
C GLY A 160 1.23 16.06 -24.98
N GLY A 161 1.46 16.80 -26.06
CA GLY A 161 2.25 18.02 -26.05
C GLY A 161 1.47 19.17 -25.42
N TRP A 162 1.57 19.37 -24.12
CA TRP A 162 1.14 20.58 -23.44
C TRP A 162 1.87 20.76 -22.12
N LEU A 163 1.94 21.99 -21.66
CA LEU A 163 2.43 22.31 -20.34
C LEU A 163 1.59 23.39 -19.68
N GLY A 164 1.51 23.32 -18.37
CA GLY A 164 0.87 24.34 -17.54
C GLY A 164 1.84 24.84 -16.47
N VAL A 165 1.74 26.12 -16.13
CA VAL A 165 2.59 26.77 -15.15
C VAL A 165 1.80 27.82 -14.37
N SER A 166 2.09 27.95 -13.06
CA SER A 166 1.55 29.05 -12.24
C SER A 166 2.44 30.27 -12.23
N ASN A 167 1.96 31.37 -11.63
CA ASN A 167 2.81 32.49 -11.25
C ASN A 167 3.94 32.01 -10.31
N PRO A 168 5.19 32.49 -10.49
CA PRO A 168 6.33 32.13 -9.65
C PRO A 168 6.18 32.74 -8.26
N ARG A 169 6.46 31.91 -7.26
CA ARG A 169 6.41 32.31 -5.84
C ARG A 169 7.75 32.11 -5.19
N GLY A 170 8.07 32.99 -4.26
CA GLY A 170 9.22 32.85 -3.38
C GLY A 170 8.83 32.17 -2.09
N LEU A 171 9.66 31.22 -1.65
CA LEU A 171 9.52 30.55 -0.36
C LEU A 171 10.77 30.83 0.48
N SER A 172 10.59 31.22 1.74
CA SER A 172 11.69 31.31 2.70
C SER A 172 12.14 29.92 3.15
N VAL A 173 13.38 29.81 3.64
CA VAL A 173 13.87 28.54 4.23
C VAL A 173 13.00 28.11 5.42
N GLY A 174 12.54 29.08 6.23
CA GLY A 174 11.59 28.80 7.31
C GLY A 174 10.24 28.30 6.80
N GLY A 175 9.72 28.90 5.74
CA GLY A 175 8.48 28.46 5.09
C GLY A 175 8.60 27.05 4.48
N LEU A 176 9.75 26.75 3.86
CA LEU A 176 10.02 25.39 3.38
C LEU A 176 10.04 24.37 4.52
N LEU A 177 10.74 24.67 5.61
CA LEU A 177 10.78 23.79 6.78
C LEU A 177 9.38 23.61 7.38
N GLN A 178 8.62 24.70 7.52
CA GLN A 178 7.23 24.65 7.99
C GLN A 178 6.39 23.75 7.10
N ARG A 179 6.50 23.88 5.76
CA ARG A 179 5.79 23.02 4.81
C ARG A 179 6.18 21.57 4.97
N GLN A 180 7.47 21.25 5.02
CA GLN A 180 7.94 19.89 5.22
C GLN A 180 7.41 19.30 6.54
N LEU A 181 7.42 20.06 7.62
CA LEU A 181 6.82 19.62 8.89
C LEU A 181 5.31 19.38 8.78
N GLN A 182 4.58 20.30 8.14
CA GLN A 182 3.15 20.16 7.94
C GLN A 182 2.80 18.99 7.02
N SER A 183 3.56 18.82 5.93
CA SER A 183 3.31 17.76 4.95
C SER A 183 3.72 16.36 5.43
N SER A 184 4.61 16.27 6.39
CA SER A 184 5.21 15.01 6.83
C SER A 184 4.77 14.61 8.23
N LEU A 185 5.11 15.39 9.25
CA LEU A 185 4.92 14.94 10.64
C LEU A 185 3.46 14.80 11.01
N PHE A 186 2.61 15.73 10.57
CA PHE A 186 1.19 15.66 10.89
C PHE A 186 0.50 14.48 10.18
N PRO A 187 0.62 14.29 8.85
CA PRO A 187 0.09 13.11 8.17
C PRO A 187 0.63 11.79 8.71
N LEU A 188 1.93 11.67 8.99
CA LEU A 188 2.49 10.47 9.59
C LEU A 188 1.97 10.22 11.02
N GLY A 189 1.70 11.26 11.77
CA GLY A 189 0.99 11.17 13.05
C GLY A 189 -0.44 10.67 12.87
N ILE A 190 -1.17 11.17 11.87
CA ILE A 190 -2.52 10.70 11.53
C ILE A 190 -2.51 9.24 11.11
N PHE A 191 -1.52 8.78 10.33
CA PHE A 191 -1.35 7.36 10.02
C PHE A 191 -1.37 6.48 11.27
N VAL A 192 -0.59 6.86 12.31
CA VAL A 192 -0.54 6.12 13.57
C VAL A 192 -1.89 6.14 14.29
N VAL A 193 -2.57 7.29 14.30
CA VAL A 193 -3.90 7.45 14.91
C VAL A 193 -4.94 6.59 14.17
N GLN A 194 -4.97 6.61 12.84
CA GLN A 194 -5.89 5.81 12.03
C GLN A 194 -5.71 4.31 12.30
N LEU A 195 -4.46 3.85 12.28
CA LEU A 195 -4.17 2.44 12.58
C LEU A 195 -4.60 2.08 14.01
N ALA A 196 -4.36 2.95 14.99
CA ALA A 196 -4.78 2.74 16.37
C ALA A 196 -6.30 2.72 16.51
N LEU A 197 -7.03 3.62 15.85
CA LEU A 197 -8.50 3.65 15.85
C LEU A 197 -9.09 2.37 15.25
N PHE A 198 -8.56 1.91 14.12
CA PHE A 198 -8.97 0.65 13.50
C PHE A 198 -8.79 -0.56 14.43
N LEU A 199 -7.69 -0.62 15.19
CA LEU A 199 -7.36 -1.73 16.08
C LEU A 199 -8.08 -1.64 17.43
N THR A 200 -8.51 -0.46 17.85
CA THR A 200 -9.09 -0.21 19.18
C THR A 200 -10.32 -1.07 19.50
N PRO A 201 -11.33 -1.20 18.62
CA PRO A 201 -12.50 -2.05 18.93
C PRO A 201 -12.11 -3.51 19.20
N GLY A 202 -11.19 -4.02 18.39
CA GLY A 202 -10.70 -5.38 18.54
C GLY A 202 -9.85 -5.56 19.81
N TYR A 203 -9.04 -4.57 20.18
CA TYR A 203 -8.28 -4.59 21.42
C TYR A 203 -9.20 -4.61 22.65
N VAL A 204 -10.27 -3.81 22.64
CA VAL A 204 -11.30 -3.84 23.68
C VAL A 204 -11.95 -5.22 23.77
N LEU A 205 -12.41 -5.75 22.63
CA LEU A 205 -13.08 -7.05 22.59
C LEU A 205 -12.13 -8.18 23.05
N ALA A 206 -10.89 -8.22 22.55
CA ALA A 206 -9.91 -9.22 22.96
C ALA A 206 -9.63 -9.16 24.46
N SER A 207 -9.52 -7.94 25.04
CA SER A 207 -9.30 -7.76 26.48
C SER A 207 -10.49 -8.19 27.32
N LEU A 208 -11.71 -7.96 26.86
CA LEU A 208 -12.93 -8.45 27.52
C LEU A 208 -13.04 -9.98 27.44
N LEU A 209 -12.67 -10.57 26.31
CA LEU A 209 -12.61 -12.02 26.15
C LEU A 209 -11.50 -12.63 27.01
N GLU A 210 -10.32 -12.02 27.08
CA GLU A 210 -9.22 -12.44 27.96
C GLU A 210 -9.64 -12.48 29.43
N ALA A 211 -10.47 -11.52 29.87
CA ALA A 211 -11.02 -11.50 31.24
C ALA A 211 -11.97 -12.66 31.55
N ARG A 212 -12.64 -13.22 30.55
CA ARG A 212 -13.59 -14.33 30.69
C ARG A 212 -12.96 -15.70 30.44
N ARG A 213 -12.03 -15.76 29.53
CA ARG A 213 -11.31 -16.97 29.12
C ARG A 213 -9.92 -16.58 28.66
N ARG A 214 -8.92 -17.35 28.99
CA ARG A 214 -7.55 -17.09 28.53
C ARG A 214 -7.45 -17.23 27.01
N LEU A 215 -7.10 -16.17 26.32
CA LEU A 215 -6.83 -16.18 24.89
C LEU A 215 -5.35 -16.46 24.65
N GLY A 216 -5.07 -17.37 23.74
CA GLY A 216 -3.70 -17.47 23.22
C GLY A 216 -3.34 -16.26 22.34
N PRO A 217 -2.04 -15.95 22.15
CA PRO A 217 -1.61 -14.74 21.44
C PRO A 217 -2.10 -14.68 19.98
N ILE A 218 -2.26 -15.83 19.32
CA ILE A 218 -2.79 -15.90 17.93
C ILE A 218 -4.25 -15.44 17.93
N CYS A 219 -5.09 -16.00 18.80
CA CYS A 219 -6.51 -15.62 18.86
C CYS A 219 -6.68 -14.17 19.30
N ALA A 220 -5.89 -13.69 20.27
CA ALA A 220 -5.94 -12.30 20.71
C ALA A 220 -5.61 -11.35 19.56
N LEU A 221 -4.51 -11.59 18.84
CA LEU A 221 -4.12 -10.77 17.70
C LEU A 221 -5.16 -10.83 16.56
N THR A 222 -5.68 -12.02 16.27
CA THR A 222 -6.72 -12.18 15.25
C THR A 222 -7.98 -11.40 15.61
N VAL A 223 -8.44 -11.46 16.86
CA VAL A 223 -9.60 -10.66 17.32
C VAL A 223 -9.32 -9.17 17.20
N VAL A 224 -8.11 -8.71 17.57
CA VAL A 224 -7.72 -7.30 17.48
C VAL A 224 -7.82 -6.78 16.04
N VAL A 225 -7.34 -7.55 15.08
CA VAL A 225 -7.31 -7.12 13.66
C VAL A 225 -8.67 -7.34 12.96
N ALA A 226 -9.33 -8.48 13.22
CA ALA A 226 -10.57 -8.82 12.53
C ALA A 226 -11.77 -7.97 12.95
N SER A 227 -11.82 -7.53 14.22
CA SER A 227 -12.99 -6.77 14.71
C SER A 227 -13.16 -5.42 14.03
N GLY A 228 -12.07 -4.67 13.81
CA GLY A 228 -12.13 -3.41 13.06
C GLY A 228 -12.65 -3.60 11.63
N ALA A 229 -12.25 -4.70 11.00
CA ALA A 229 -12.71 -5.03 9.65
C ALA A 229 -14.19 -5.44 9.60
N VAL A 230 -14.65 -6.26 10.56
CA VAL A 230 -16.08 -6.61 10.68
C VAL A 230 -16.92 -5.35 10.90
N LEU A 231 -16.48 -4.45 11.78
CA LEU A 231 -17.17 -3.17 12.01
C LEU A 231 -17.15 -2.29 10.75
N GLY A 232 -16.02 -2.19 10.06
CA GLY A 232 -15.95 -1.49 8.77
C GLY A 232 -16.95 -2.04 7.76
N TYR A 233 -17.09 -3.37 7.69
CA TYR A 233 -18.07 -4.02 6.82
C TYR A 233 -19.53 -3.69 7.22
N VAL A 234 -19.83 -3.68 8.51
CA VAL A 234 -21.16 -3.25 9.01
C VAL A 234 -21.40 -1.78 8.69
N VAL A 235 -20.41 -0.92 8.86
CA VAL A 235 -20.49 0.51 8.54
C VAL A 235 -20.73 0.72 7.04
N PHE A 236 -20.10 -0.07 6.15
CA PHE A 236 -20.37 -0.02 4.72
C PHE A 236 -21.85 -0.20 4.42
N TRP A 237 -22.47 -1.26 4.95
CA TRP A 237 -23.90 -1.52 4.73
C TRP A 237 -24.78 -0.48 5.38
N THR A 238 -24.37 0.08 6.52
CA THR A 238 -25.12 1.17 7.17
C THR A 238 -25.16 2.42 6.31
N PHE A 239 -24.03 2.85 5.74
CA PHE A 239 -24.00 3.99 4.82
C PHE A 239 -24.69 3.70 3.50
N PHE A 240 -24.66 2.46 3.02
CA PHE A 240 -25.31 2.08 1.77
C PHE A 240 -26.84 2.03 1.87
N LEU A 241 -27.36 1.45 2.97
CA LEU A 241 -28.80 1.18 3.13
C LEU A 241 -29.55 2.28 3.87
N LEU A 242 -28.89 3.09 4.70
CA LEU A 242 -29.49 4.06 5.60
C LEU A 242 -28.97 5.48 5.30
N PRO A 243 -29.68 6.53 5.75
CA PRO A 243 -29.21 7.89 5.58
C PRO A 243 -27.78 8.11 6.15
N LYS A 244 -27.03 9.01 5.53
CA LYS A 244 -25.63 9.35 5.90
C LYS A 244 -25.46 9.62 7.41
N LEU A 245 -26.48 10.23 8.04
CA LEU A 245 -26.45 10.51 9.47
C LEU A 245 -26.38 9.22 10.31
N ALA A 246 -27.10 8.16 9.94
CA ALA A 246 -27.07 6.88 10.64
C ALA A 246 -25.66 6.25 10.60
N GLY A 247 -25.00 6.28 9.45
CA GLY A 247 -23.63 5.83 9.31
C GLY A 247 -22.65 6.62 10.20
N LYS A 248 -22.78 7.96 10.22
CA LYS A 248 -21.97 8.80 11.11
C LYS A 248 -22.22 8.50 12.59
N ILE A 249 -23.47 8.39 13.00
CA ILE A 249 -23.84 8.06 14.39
C ILE A 249 -23.21 6.71 14.80
N LEU A 250 -23.30 5.70 13.93
CA LEU A 250 -22.70 4.39 14.20
C LEU A 250 -21.17 4.50 14.38
N CYS A 251 -20.46 5.21 13.51
CA CYS A 251 -19.01 5.41 13.64
C CYS A 251 -18.65 6.07 14.98
N TYR A 252 -19.31 7.19 15.31
CA TYR A 252 -19.06 7.87 16.58
C TYR A 252 -19.42 6.99 17.78
N ALA A 253 -20.55 6.28 17.73
CA ALA A 253 -20.95 5.35 18.80
C ALA A 253 -19.92 4.26 19.05
N ILE A 254 -19.35 3.66 18.00
CA ILE A 254 -18.28 2.67 18.12
C ILE A 254 -17.08 3.25 18.88
N PHE A 255 -16.59 4.43 18.50
CA PHE A 255 -15.42 5.02 19.15
C PHE A 255 -15.71 5.50 20.57
N VAL A 256 -16.88 6.12 20.83
CA VAL A 256 -17.30 6.54 22.17
C VAL A 256 -17.44 5.33 23.08
N LEU A 257 -18.06 4.24 22.62
CA LEU A 257 -18.20 3.00 23.38
C LEU A 257 -16.82 2.41 23.71
N CYS A 258 -15.91 2.35 22.74
CA CYS A 258 -14.55 1.89 23.00
C CYS A 258 -13.82 2.77 24.02
N ALA A 259 -13.93 4.08 23.90
CA ALA A 259 -13.33 5.03 24.84
C ALA A 259 -13.92 4.87 26.25
N SER A 260 -15.25 4.72 26.38
CA SER A 260 -15.93 4.52 27.67
C SER A 260 -15.52 3.22 28.36
N VAL A 261 -15.19 2.18 27.61
CA VAL A 261 -14.67 0.93 28.16
C VAL A 261 -13.19 1.03 28.53
N LEU A 262 -12.39 1.73 27.73
CA LEU A 262 -10.95 1.87 27.97
C LEU A 262 -10.65 2.80 29.15
N TRP A 263 -11.34 3.95 29.26
CA TRP A 263 -11.05 5.00 30.23
C TRP A 263 -10.97 4.51 31.68
N PRO A 264 -11.99 3.77 32.23
CA PRO A 264 -11.95 3.28 33.62
C PRO A 264 -11.07 2.04 33.79
N ARG A 265 -10.77 1.29 32.70
CA ARG A 265 -10.20 -0.07 32.78
C ARG A 265 -8.74 -0.16 32.38
N TRP A 266 -8.24 0.84 31.66
CA TRP A 266 -6.87 0.87 31.14
C TRP A 266 -5.79 0.63 32.21
N ARG A 267 -5.95 1.16 33.41
CA ARG A 267 -4.93 1.06 34.49
C ARG A 267 -5.12 -0.10 35.44
N ALA A 268 -6.29 -0.69 35.50
CA ALA A 268 -6.70 -1.54 36.62
C ALA A 268 -6.85 -3.04 36.31
N LYS A 269 -7.00 -3.47 35.04
CA LYS A 269 -7.27 -4.88 34.72
C LYS A 269 -6.09 -5.56 34.05
N GLU A 270 -5.61 -6.65 34.67
CA GLU A 270 -4.54 -7.51 34.12
C GLU A 270 -4.88 -8.07 32.74
N ALA A 271 -6.16 -8.30 32.42
CA ALA A 271 -6.57 -8.74 31.07
C ALA A 271 -6.15 -7.77 29.96
N PHE A 272 -6.30 -6.45 30.16
CA PHE A 272 -5.85 -5.44 29.19
C PHE A 272 -4.34 -5.42 29.03
N LYS A 273 -3.60 -5.53 30.14
CA LYS A 273 -2.13 -5.63 30.09
C LYS A 273 -1.66 -6.91 29.42
N THR A 274 -2.34 -8.03 29.69
CA THR A 274 -2.03 -9.32 29.06
C THR A 274 -2.27 -9.27 27.56
N THR A 275 -3.43 -8.79 27.11
CA THR A 275 -3.72 -8.58 25.69
C THR A 275 -2.67 -7.67 25.05
N ALA A 276 -2.34 -6.53 25.68
CA ALA A 276 -1.31 -5.62 25.15
C ALA A 276 0.03 -6.34 24.99
N ARG A 277 0.49 -7.12 25.97
CA ARG A 277 1.75 -7.88 25.87
C ARG A 277 1.74 -8.94 24.77
N GLN A 278 0.58 -9.55 24.51
CA GLN A 278 0.42 -10.57 23.47
C GLN A 278 0.48 -9.99 22.06
N VAL A 279 -0.04 -8.77 21.84
CA VAL A 279 -0.19 -8.19 20.49
C VAL A 279 0.78 -7.06 20.18
N ALA A 280 1.49 -6.51 21.19
CA ALA A 280 2.33 -5.32 21.00
C ALA A 280 3.43 -5.50 19.95
N GLU A 281 4.12 -6.64 19.96
CA GLU A 281 5.25 -6.86 19.05
C GLU A 281 4.83 -6.88 17.57
N PRO A 282 3.86 -7.71 17.13
CA PRO A 282 3.43 -7.72 15.73
C PRO A 282 2.79 -6.39 15.31
N LEU A 283 2.05 -5.72 16.18
CA LEU A 283 1.46 -4.41 15.85
C LEU A 283 2.51 -3.31 15.75
N LEU A 284 3.54 -3.33 16.60
CA LEU A 284 4.67 -2.41 16.50
C LEU A 284 5.45 -2.61 15.20
N LEU A 285 5.73 -3.86 14.82
CA LEU A 285 6.40 -4.18 13.56
C LEU A 285 5.56 -3.70 12.36
N THR A 286 4.24 -3.87 12.41
CA THR A 286 3.32 -3.38 11.37
C THR A 286 3.35 -1.85 11.27
N ALA A 287 3.27 -1.15 12.39
CA ALA A 287 3.31 0.32 12.42
C ALA A 287 4.67 0.86 11.93
N LEU A 288 5.78 0.25 12.37
CA LEU A 288 7.13 0.64 11.94
C LEU A 288 7.36 0.37 10.44
N ALA A 289 6.87 -0.75 9.92
CA ALA A 289 6.95 -1.05 8.49
C ALA A 289 6.12 -0.07 7.67
N GLY A 290 4.88 0.21 8.08
CA GLY A 290 4.03 1.19 7.41
C GLY A 290 4.66 2.60 7.43
N LEU A 291 5.18 3.02 8.58
CA LEU A 291 5.91 4.29 8.70
C LEU A 291 7.15 4.33 7.80
N CYS A 292 7.96 3.28 7.80
CA CYS A 292 9.13 3.13 6.95
C CYS A 292 8.76 3.24 5.47
N TYR A 293 7.69 2.55 5.05
CA TYR A 293 7.22 2.56 3.68
C TYR A 293 6.70 3.94 3.25
N LEU A 294 5.87 4.57 4.06
CA LEU A 294 5.35 5.90 3.77
C LEU A 294 6.47 6.95 3.70
N CYS A 295 7.43 6.92 4.64
CA CYS A 295 8.56 7.83 4.61
C CYS A 295 9.39 7.69 3.33
N PHE A 296 9.71 6.45 2.92
CA PHE A 296 10.49 6.25 1.69
C PHE A 296 9.66 6.46 0.42
N PHE A 297 8.37 6.24 0.47
CA PHE A 297 7.46 6.55 -0.64
C PHE A 297 7.37 8.06 -0.90
N PHE A 298 7.30 8.88 0.16
CA PHE A 298 7.22 10.33 0.05
C PHE A 298 8.57 11.05 0.05
N LEU A 299 9.70 10.34 0.12
CA LEU A 299 11.03 10.92 0.31
C LEU A 299 11.39 12.01 -0.73
N PHE A 300 10.99 11.83 -1.98
CA PHE A 300 11.29 12.75 -3.10
C PHE A 300 10.07 13.48 -3.64
N THR A 301 8.91 13.31 -3.03
CA THR A 301 7.66 13.88 -3.52
C THR A 301 6.82 14.29 -2.33
N SER A 302 6.45 15.56 -2.26
CA SER A 302 5.58 16.03 -1.19
C SER A 302 4.27 15.20 -1.14
N PRO A 303 3.82 14.76 0.04
CA PRO A 303 2.53 14.10 0.21
C PRO A 303 1.33 14.93 -0.25
N TYR A 304 1.49 16.25 -0.29
CA TYR A 304 0.45 17.18 -0.77
C TYR A 304 0.28 17.25 -2.28
N THR A 305 1.11 16.52 -3.03
CA THR A 305 0.93 16.46 -4.48
C THR A 305 -0.46 15.89 -4.80
N PRO A 306 -1.30 16.60 -5.55
CA PRO A 306 -2.57 16.06 -6.01
C PRO A 306 -2.38 14.72 -6.71
N GLY A 307 -3.29 13.76 -6.46
CA GLY A 307 -3.15 12.43 -7.04
C GLY A 307 -2.03 11.57 -6.45
N SER A 308 -1.52 11.91 -5.25
CA SER A 308 -0.48 11.11 -4.56
C SER A 308 -0.83 9.63 -4.42
N PHE A 309 -2.11 9.29 -4.40
CA PHE A 309 -2.64 7.93 -4.34
C PHE A 309 -2.61 7.17 -5.69
N PHE A 310 -2.27 7.81 -6.80
CA PHE A 310 -1.99 7.14 -8.07
C PHE A 310 -0.54 6.63 -8.10
N VAL A 311 -0.29 5.62 -7.31
CA VAL A 311 1.06 5.14 -6.96
C VAL A 311 1.84 4.58 -8.14
N SER A 312 1.16 3.90 -9.08
CA SER A 312 1.82 3.28 -10.23
C SER A 312 2.67 4.27 -11.03
N ASN A 313 2.15 5.48 -11.25
CA ASN A 313 2.83 6.50 -12.06
C ASN A 313 4.13 7.04 -11.44
N ARG A 314 4.40 6.72 -10.17
CA ARG A 314 5.66 7.09 -9.53
C ARG A 314 6.80 6.14 -9.83
N PHE A 315 6.47 4.89 -10.17
CA PHE A 315 7.45 3.82 -10.31
C PHE A 315 7.67 3.38 -11.75
N PHE A 316 6.72 3.66 -12.63
CA PHE A 316 6.73 3.19 -14.01
C PHE A 316 6.57 4.36 -14.98
N SER A 317 7.30 4.31 -16.11
CA SER A 317 7.22 5.29 -17.18
C SER A 317 5.93 5.17 -18.01
N GLU A 318 5.39 3.95 -18.11
CA GLU A 318 4.14 3.69 -18.78
C GLU A 318 2.96 3.78 -17.83
N VAL A 319 1.81 4.22 -18.35
CA VAL A 319 0.56 4.22 -17.61
C VAL A 319 0.20 2.79 -17.22
N ARG A 320 0.07 2.54 -15.92
CA ARG A 320 -0.35 1.25 -15.36
C ARG A 320 -1.74 1.37 -14.75
N PRO A 321 -2.50 0.26 -14.65
CA PRO A 321 -3.83 0.29 -14.04
C PRO A 321 -3.82 0.94 -12.66
N GLY A 322 -4.78 1.81 -12.40
CA GLY A 322 -4.98 2.51 -11.14
C GLY A 322 -5.99 1.82 -10.19
N ASP A 323 -6.04 0.50 -10.20
CA ASP A 323 -7.02 -0.30 -9.43
C ASP A 323 -6.96 -0.05 -7.92
N ASN A 324 -5.83 0.45 -7.45
CA ASN A 324 -5.62 0.78 -6.06
C ASN A 324 -6.58 1.86 -5.52
N VAL A 325 -7.13 2.71 -6.40
CA VAL A 325 -8.04 3.79 -6.00
C VAL A 325 -9.51 3.38 -5.95
N LEU A 326 -9.87 2.22 -6.48
CA LEU A 326 -11.27 1.76 -6.53
C LEU A 326 -11.95 1.72 -5.16
N PRO A 327 -11.32 1.22 -4.07
CA PRO A 327 -11.93 1.27 -2.74
C PRO A 327 -12.17 2.70 -2.23
N TYR A 328 -11.31 3.65 -2.59
CA TYR A 328 -11.47 5.07 -2.25
C TYR A 328 -12.71 5.66 -2.94
N TYR A 329 -12.84 5.48 -4.25
CA TYR A 329 -14.00 5.97 -5.00
C TYR A 329 -15.30 5.31 -4.55
N MET A 330 -15.27 4.02 -4.25
CA MET A 330 -16.44 3.33 -3.71
C MET A 330 -16.86 3.92 -2.37
N ALA A 331 -15.91 4.11 -1.44
CA ALA A 331 -16.17 4.73 -0.15
C ALA A 331 -16.72 6.17 -0.30
N ASP A 332 -16.16 6.95 -1.24
CA ASP A 332 -16.62 8.32 -1.49
C ASP A 332 -18.04 8.37 -2.05
N LYS A 333 -18.36 7.54 -3.05
CA LYS A 333 -19.72 7.44 -3.60
C LYS A 333 -20.73 7.01 -2.53
N ILE A 334 -20.43 5.98 -1.74
CA ILE A 334 -21.31 5.50 -0.67
C ILE A 334 -21.49 6.57 0.41
N TYR A 335 -20.42 7.20 0.87
CA TYR A 335 -20.49 8.26 1.89
C TYR A 335 -21.34 9.46 1.46
N ASN A 336 -21.30 9.82 0.18
CA ASN A 336 -22.01 10.96 -0.38
C ASN A 336 -23.35 10.58 -1.02
N HIS A 337 -23.80 9.32 -0.92
CA HIS A 337 -25.01 8.80 -1.56
C HIS A 337 -25.08 9.09 -3.05
N LEU A 338 -23.91 9.00 -3.72
CA LEU A 338 -23.82 9.14 -5.17
C LEU A 338 -24.17 7.80 -5.84
N PRO A 339 -24.71 7.83 -7.07
CA PRO A 339 -24.94 6.62 -7.84
C PRO A 339 -23.63 5.80 -7.98
N VAL A 340 -23.72 4.50 -7.69
CA VAL A 340 -22.56 3.61 -7.86
C VAL A 340 -22.25 3.33 -9.32
N TRP A 341 -23.21 3.49 -10.20
CA TRP A 341 -23.07 3.38 -11.65
C TRP A 341 -23.32 4.73 -12.35
N PRO A 342 -22.52 5.16 -13.36
CA PRO A 342 -21.25 4.56 -13.77
C PRO A 342 -20.19 4.68 -12.65
N PHE A 343 -19.32 3.65 -12.55
CA PHE A 343 -18.35 3.66 -11.46
C PHE A 343 -17.12 4.51 -11.80
N ILE A 344 -16.14 3.95 -12.50
CA ILE A 344 -14.96 4.66 -13.01
C ILE A 344 -14.40 3.91 -14.23
N GLY A 345 -14.20 4.62 -15.35
CA GLY A 345 -13.76 3.98 -16.58
C GLY A 345 -14.71 2.82 -16.97
N ASP A 346 -14.14 1.66 -17.26
CA ASP A 346 -14.88 0.42 -17.56
C ASP A 346 -15.13 -0.47 -16.34
N TRP A 347 -14.71 -0.03 -15.14
CA TRP A 347 -14.91 -0.78 -13.91
C TRP A 347 -16.35 -0.70 -13.41
N LEU A 348 -16.86 -1.86 -12.95
CA LEU A 348 -18.08 -1.96 -12.17
C LEU A 348 -17.76 -1.84 -10.69
N SER A 349 -18.65 -1.24 -9.91
CA SER A 349 -18.53 -1.21 -8.45
C SER A 349 -18.54 -2.63 -7.86
N SER A 350 -19.21 -3.55 -8.53
CA SER A 350 -19.30 -4.98 -8.19
C SER A 350 -18.05 -5.80 -8.51
N ASP A 351 -17.07 -5.23 -9.22
CA ASP A 351 -15.80 -5.89 -9.51
C ASP A 351 -14.87 -5.97 -8.28
N ARG A 352 -15.09 -5.13 -7.28
CA ARG A 352 -14.25 -5.06 -6.08
C ARG A 352 -15.06 -5.22 -4.80
N PRO A 353 -14.74 -6.23 -3.96
CA PRO A 353 -15.44 -6.43 -2.69
C PRO A 353 -15.29 -5.25 -1.73
N PRO A 354 -16.26 -5.02 -0.83
CA PRO A 354 -16.45 -3.76 -0.12
C PRO A 354 -15.62 -3.59 1.15
N LEU A 355 -14.81 -4.58 1.58
CA LEU A 355 -14.19 -4.55 2.91
C LEU A 355 -13.33 -3.33 3.14
N GLN A 356 -12.39 -3.05 2.21
CA GLN A 356 -11.48 -1.90 2.38
C GLN A 356 -12.26 -0.59 2.30
N ALA A 357 -13.25 -0.45 1.42
CA ALA A 357 -14.14 0.71 1.37
C ALA A 357 -14.88 0.92 2.69
N GLY A 358 -15.38 -0.16 3.30
CA GLY A 358 -16.04 -0.12 4.60
C GLY A 358 -15.12 0.28 5.74
N ILE A 359 -13.88 -0.21 5.74
CA ILE A 359 -12.88 0.18 6.75
C ILE A 359 -12.55 1.68 6.62
N ILE A 360 -12.45 2.20 5.40
CA ILE A 360 -12.26 3.64 5.15
C ILE A 360 -13.46 4.44 5.65
N LEU A 361 -14.69 3.96 5.41
CA LEU A 361 -15.91 4.61 5.86
C LEU A 361 -16.02 4.68 7.39
N LEU A 362 -15.45 3.72 8.12
CA LEU A 362 -15.44 3.72 9.59
C LEU A 362 -14.76 4.98 10.16
N GLU A 363 -13.70 5.46 9.52
CA GLU A 363 -12.95 6.63 9.97
C GLU A 363 -13.31 7.93 9.23
N ARG A 364 -14.01 7.84 8.10
CA ARG A 364 -14.36 8.98 7.26
C ARG A 364 -15.06 10.13 8.00
N PRO A 365 -15.98 9.92 8.97
CA PRO A 365 -16.62 11.01 9.70
C PRO A 365 -15.68 11.84 10.57
N LEU A 366 -14.49 11.31 10.92
CA LEU A 366 -13.50 12.00 11.75
C LEU A 366 -12.74 13.09 10.96
N ALA A 367 -12.68 12.98 9.63
CA ALA A 367 -12.10 13.98 8.70
C ALA A 367 -10.75 14.59 9.18
N MET A 368 -9.83 13.73 9.64
CA MET A 368 -8.57 14.15 10.26
C MET A 368 -7.62 14.89 9.31
N LEU A 369 -7.74 14.66 8.00
CA LEU A 369 -6.98 15.36 6.96
C LEU A 369 -7.92 16.02 5.96
N LYS A 370 -7.54 17.20 5.48
CA LYS A 370 -8.26 17.89 4.39
C LYS A 370 -8.19 17.11 3.08
N ASN A 371 -7.01 16.58 2.77
CA ASN A 371 -6.77 15.74 1.60
C ASN A 371 -7.19 14.30 1.90
N LEU A 372 -8.34 13.92 1.37
CA LEU A 372 -8.94 12.60 1.59
C LEU A 372 -8.20 11.49 0.84
N GLY A 373 -7.60 11.79 -0.30
CA GLY A 373 -6.75 10.87 -1.05
C GLY A 373 -5.48 10.53 -0.27
N LEU A 374 -4.84 11.51 0.36
CA LEU A 374 -3.72 11.29 1.26
C LEU A 374 -4.13 10.47 2.49
N SER A 375 -5.28 10.80 3.11
CA SER A 375 -5.81 10.03 4.23
C SER A 375 -6.03 8.56 3.86
N TYR A 376 -6.55 8.31 2.66
CA TYR A 376 -6.71 6.97 2.10
C TYR A 376 -5.39 6.25 1.94
N GLU A 377 -4.38 6.90 1.33
CA GLU A 377 -3.06 6.32 1.09
C GLU A 377 -2.37 5.91 2.39
N LEU A 378 -2.35 6.82 3.37
CA LEU A 378 -1.76 6.56 4.68
C LEU A 378 -2.40 5.36 5.37
N PHE A 379 -3.71 5.40 5.50
CA PHE A 379 -4.46 4.36 6.22
C PHE A 379 -4.38 3.01 5.51
N SER A 380 -4.60 3.02 4.19
CA SER A 380 -4.59 1.79 3.41
C SER A 380 -3.21 1.13 3.36
N THR A 381 -2.11 1.91 3.36
CA THR A 381 -0.75 1.36 3.52
C THR A 381 -0.62 0.60 4.85
N GLY A 382 -1.15 1.16 5.95
CA GLY A 382 -1.19 0.47 7.24
C GLY A 382 -2.00 -0.84 7.20
N LEU A 383 -3.16 -0.82 6.53
CA LEU A 383 -3.99 -2.02 6.35
C LEU A 383 -3.27 -3.10 5.54
N GLN A 384 -2.57 -2.70 4.46
CA GLN A 384 -1.79 -3.68 3.69
C GLN A 384 -0.64 -4.26 4.53
N CYS A 385 0.01 -3.49 5.41
CA CYS A 385 1.08 -3.98 6.29
C CYS A 385 0.61 -5.01 7.35
N LEU A 386 -0.69 -5.25 7.53
CA LEU A 386 -1.23 -6.28 8.42
C LEU A 386 -0.80 -7.71 8.02
N TRP A 387 -0.26 -7.92 6.82
CA TRP A 387 0.38 -9.19 6.46
C TRP A 387 1.47 -9.60 7.47
N ILE A 388 2.15 -8.64 8.11
CA ILE A 388 3.15 -8.86 9.15
C ILE A 388 2.52 -9.60 10.34
N CYS A 389 1.34 -9.15 10.78
CA CYS A 389 0.58 -9.82 11.85
C CYS A 389 0.17 -11.25 11.45
N GLY A 390 -0.25 -11.45 10.20
CA GLY A 390 -0.60 -12.76 9.66
C GLY A 390 0.59 -13.73 9.65
N VAL A 391 1.74 -13.31 9.12
CA VAL A 391 2.99 -14.10 9.13
C VAL A 391 3.46 -14.38 10.55
N TRP A 392 3.41 -13.36 11.43
CA TRP A 392 3.74 -13.53 12.85
C TRP A 392 2.86 -14.61 13.50
N GLY A 393 1.55 -14.60 13.21
CA GLY A 393 0.61 -15.60 13.68
C GLY A 393 0.97 -17.02 13.22
N VAL A 394 1.26 -17.21 11.92
CA VAL A 394 1.68 -18.50 11.36
C VAL A 394 2.96 -19.01 12.03
N LEU A 395 3.98 -18.18 12.13
CA LEU A 395 5.26 -18.57 12.73
C LEU A 395 5.12 -18.86 14.23
N THR A 396 4.26 -18.13 14.94
CA THR A 396 3.93 -18.40 16.36
C THR A 396 3.20 -19.72 16.49
N ALA A 397 2.25 -20.05 15.62
CA ALA A 397 1.54 -21.33 15.59
C ALA A 397 2.52 -22.51 15.39
N LEU A 398 3.55 -22.29 14.60
CA LEU A 398 4.63 -23.26 14.34
C LEU A 398 5.69 -23.27 15.46
N GLN A 399 5.49 -22.52 16.55
CA GLN A 399 6.41 -22.42 17.71
C GLN A 399 7.81 -21.94 17.31
N THR A 400 7.92 -21.11 16.31
CA THR A 400 9.18 -20.51 15.89
C THR A 400 9.70 -19.57 16.98
N PRO A 401 10.99 -19.61 17.34
CA PRO A 401 11.57 -18.68 18.30
C PRO A 401 11.37 -17.21 17.88
N ARG A 402 11.08 -16.31 18.83
CA ARG A 402 10.80 -14.89 18.55
C ARG A 402 11.88 -14.20 17.74
N GLU A 403 13.15 -14.48 18.03
CA GLU A 403 14.28 -13.95 17.27
C GLU A 403 14.18 -14.32 15.78
N ARG A 404 13.84 -15.58 15.48
CA ARG A 404 13.67 -16.07 14.11
C ARG A 404 12.46 -15.45 13.43
N ILE A 405 11.36 -15.25 14.17
CA ILE A 405 10.17 -14.53 13.65
C ILE A 405 10.56 -13.12 13.20
N ARG A 406 11.31 -12.38 14.04
CA ARG A 406 11.79 -11.03 13.69
C ARG A 406 12.71 -11.05 12.47
N GLN A 407 13.63 -12.01 12.40
CA GLN A 407 14.54 -12.16 11.27
C GLN A 407 13.77 -12.39 9.95
N VAL A 408 12.77 -13.28 9.95
CA VAL A 408 11.91 -13.51 8.78
C VAL A 408 11.18 -12.23 8.41
N LEU A 409 10.50 -11.58 9.36
CA LEU A 409 9.70 -10.40 9.09
C LEU A 409 10.55 -9.22 8.59
N VAL A 410 11.72 -8.97 9.19
CA VAL A 410 12.58 -7.85 8.77
C VAL A 410 13.14 -8.08 7.37
N LEU A 411 13.55 -9.30 7.01
CA LEU A 411 13.99 -9.60 5.65
C LEU A 411 12.85 -9.38 4.62
N LEU A 412 11.63 -9.76 4.98
CA LEU A 412 10.44 -9.54 4.13
C LEU A 412 10.06 -8.07 4.02
N ILE A 413 10.14 -7.28 5.11
CA ILE A 413 9.80 -5.85 5.10
C ILE A 413 10.62 -5.08 4.06
N PHE A 414 11.88 -5.43 3.86
CA PHE A 414 12.71 -4.80 2.82
C PHE A 414 12.56 -5.45 1.43
N SER A 415 11.58 -6.33 1.22
CA SER A 415 11.23 -6.82 -0.13
C SER A 415 10.54 -5.73 -0.94
N GLY A 416 11.03 -5.48 -2.17
CA GLY A 416 10.41 -4.51 -3.06
C GLY A 416 8.98 -4.87 -3.45
N PHE A 417 8.67 -6.17 -3.59
CA PHE A 417 7.32 -6.65 -3.84
C PHE A 417 6.35 -6.25 -2.71
N LEU A 418 6.75 -6.47 -1.45
CA LEU A 418 5.90 -6.14 -0.30
C LEU A 418 5.81 -4.64 -0.07
N PHE A 419 6.89 -3.90 -0.27
CA PHE A 419 6.87 -2.45 -0.26
C PHE A 419 5.86 -1.89 -1.28
N TYR A 420 6.05 -2.24 -2.57
CA TYR A 420 5.20 -1.73 -3.62
C TYR A 420 3.72 -2.07 -3.37
N ASN A 421 3.39 -3.31 -3.08
CA ASN A 421 2.02 -3.72 -2.86
C ASN A 421 1.40 -3.17 -1.56
N SER A 422 2.21 -2.75 -0.59
CA SER A 422 1.72 -2.04 0.58
C SER A 422 1.34 -0.59 0.27
N VAL A 423 2.20 0.15 -0.43
CA VAL A 423 1.90 1.54 -0.83
C VAL A 423 0.96 1.62 -2.04
N TYR A 424 0.89 0.60 -2.88
CA TYR A 424 -0.10 0.51 -3.95
C TYR A 424 -1.52 0.33 -3.43
N THR A 425 -1.68 -0.02 -2.14
CA THR A 425 -2.95 -0.07 -1.40
C THR A 425 -4.04 -0.97 -1.97
N TRP A 426 -3.70 -1.85 -2.91
CA TRP A 426 -4.62 -2.87 -3.43
C TRP A 426 -4.88 -3.95 -2.36
N PRO A 427 -6.13 -4.31 -2.02
CA PRO A 427 -6.45 -5.09 -0.82
C PRO A 427 -6.01 -6.57 -0.83
N LYS A 428 -5.02 -6.94 -1.64
CA LYS A 428 -4.49 -8.31 -1.72
C LYS A 428 -3.65 -8.71 -0.52
N LEU A 429 -2.81 -7.80 0.00
CA LEU A 429 -2.05 -8.08 1.22
C LEU A 429 -2.96 -8.10 2.45
N LEU A 430 -4.02 -7.29 2.47
CA LEU A 430 -5.07 -7.35 3.49
C LEU A 430 -5.79 -8.70 3.47
N ALA A 431 -6.17 -9.20 2.28
CA ALA A 431 -6.76 -10.52 2.12
C ALA A 431 -5.80 -11.63 2.57
N ALA A 432 -4.51 -11.52 2.21
CA ALA A 432 -3.47 -12.44 2.64
C ALA A 432 -3.32 -12.46 4.18
N ALA A 433 -3.39 -11.31 4.84
CA ALA A 433 -3.33 -11.23 6.31
C ALA A 433 -4.43 -12.07 6.97
N TYR A 434 -5.68 -11.94 6.49
CA TYR A 434 -6.80 -12.73 7.05
C TYR A 434 -6.67 -14.21 6.74
N LEU A 435 -6.23 -14.61 5.55
CA LEU A 435 -5.95 -16.02 5.25
C LEU A 435 -4.86 -16.60 6.14
N LEU A 436 -3.80 -15.85 6.38
CA LEU A 436 -2.70 -16.27 7.26
C LEU A 436 -3.15 -16.39 8.72
N PHE A 437 -4.11 -15.56 9.20
CA PHE A 437 -4.72 -15.76 10.51
C PHE A 437 -5.53 -17.04 10.58
N ALA A 438 -6.34 -17.35 9.55
CA ALA A 438 -7.08 -18.62 9.49
C ALA A 438 -6.11 -19.82 9.50
N LEU A 439 -5.03 -19.76 8.73
CA LEU A 439 -3.96 -20.76 8.71
C LEU A 439 -3.25 -20.86 10.07
N ALA A 440 -2.96 -19.75 10.74
CA ALA A 440 -2.30 -19.75 12.04
C ALA A 440 -3.14 -20.50 13.09
N ILE A 441 -4.46 -20.26 13.10
CA ILE A 441 -5.40 -20.97 13.97
C ILE A 441 -5.39 -22.47 13.66
N LEU A 442 -5.46 -22.83 12.38
CA LEU A 442 -5.43 -24.21 11.91
C LEU A 442 -4.10 -24.90 12.29
N PHE A 443 -2.96 -24.28 12.02
CA PHE A 443 -1.64 -24.84 12.35
C PHE A 443 -1.44 -25.00 13.87
N ALA A 444 -1.95 -24.09 14.68
CA ALA A 444 -1.89 -24.24 16.13
C ALA A 444 -2.65 -25.47 16.62
N ALA A 445 -3.80 -25.79 16.02
CA ALA A 445 -4.58 -26.99 16.33
C ALA A 445 -3.87 -28.27 15.82
N LEU A 446 -3.41 -28.25 14.55
CA LEU A 446 -2.71 -29.38 13.93
C LEU A 446 -1.45 -29.76 14.71
N ARG A 447 -0.63 -28.76 15.08
CA ARG A 447 0.59 -28.99 15.86
C ARG A 447 0.30 -29.50 17.28
N GLY A 448 -0.74 -28.94 17.90
CA GLY A 448 -1.20 -29.40 19.22
C GLY A 448 -1.93 -30.74 19.19
N LYS A 449 -2.13 -31.36 18.02
CA LYS A 449 -2.92 -32.58 17.80
C LYS A 449 -4.26 -32.54 18.55
N ARG A 450 -4.89 -31.36 18.57
CA ARG A 450 -6.16 -31.13 19.27
C ARG A 450 -7.22 -30.63 18.31
N ALA A 451 -8.49 -30.93 18.62
CA ALA A 451 -9.60 -30.36 17.89
C ALA A 451 -9.67 -28.84 18.10
N LEU A 452 -10.11 -28.11 17.08
CA LEU A 452 -10.47 -26.71 17.22
C LEU A 452 -11.67 -26.56 18.17
N SER A 453 -11.66 -25.49 18.97
CA SER A 453 -12.86 -25.06 19.68
C SER A 453 -13.84 -24.39 18.71
N TYR A 454 -15.11 -24.29 19.08
CA TYR A 454 -16.11 -23.56 18.28
C TYR A 454 -15.73 -22.09 18.09
N PHE A 455 -15.09 -21.48 19.08
CA PHE A 455 -14.58 -20.11 18.98
C PHE A 455 -13.46 -19.98 17.94
N GLU A 456 -12.46 -20.86 17.97
CA GLU A 456 -11.37 -20.87 16.98
C GLU A 456 -11.90 -21.15 15.58
N THR A 457 -12.85 -22.08 15.44
CA THR A 457 -13.52 -22.35 14.17
C THR A 457 -14.25 -21.12 13.64
N GLY A 458 -15.05 -20.46 14.49
CA GLY A 458 -15.76 -19.24 14.13
C GLY A 458 -14.80 -18.10 13.76
N LEU A 459 -13.74 -17.90 14.54
CA LEU A 459 -12.74 -16.85 14.28
C LEU A 459 -11.99 -17.11 12.98
N GLY A 460 -11.60 -18.36 12.70
CA GLY A 460 -10.99 -18.75 11.43
C GLY A 460 -11.93 -18.54 10.24
N ALA A 461 -13.22 -18.90 10.39
CA ALA A 461 -14.24 -18.68 9.37
C ALA A 461 -14.49 -17.19 9.09
N VAL A 462 -14.54 -16.34 10.14
CA VAL A 462 -14.60 -14.88 9.96
C VAL A 462 -13.41 -14.39 9.15
N CYS A 463 -12.20 -14.86 9.45
CA CYS A 463 -11.01 -14.48 8.69
C CYS A 463 -11.11 -14.89 7.21
N VAL A 464 -11.60 -16.09 6.91
CA VAL A 464 -11.85 -16.52 5.51
C VAL A 464 -12.87 -15.60 4.83
N GLY A 465 -13.99 -15.31 5.49
CA GLY A 465 -15.01 -14.39 4.96
C GLY A 465 -14.45 -12.97 4.71
N LEU A 466 -13.66 -12.44 5.64
CA LEU A 466 -13.00 -11.13 5.49
C LEU A 466 -11.96 -11.13 4.35
N ALA A 467 -11.23 -12.24 4.15
CA ALA A 467 -10.32 -12.37 3.02
C ALA A 467 -11.06 -12.29 1.68
N PHE A 468 -12.19 -12.97 1.53
CA PHE A 468 -13.05 -12.86 0.35
C PHE A 468 -13.60 -11.45 0.15
N LEU A 469 -14.04 -10.80 1.22
CA LEU A 469 -14.54 -9.44 1.18
C LEU A 469 -13.43 -8.39 0.95
N ALA A 470 -12.16 -8.74 1.16
CA ALA A 470 -11.03 -7.91 0.78
C ALA A 470 -10.67 -8.11 -0.71
N HIS A 471 -10.41 -9.34 -1.14
CA HIS A 471 -10.03 -9.62 -2.52
C HIS A 471 -10.36 -11.07 -2.94
N PRO A 472 -11.08 -11.30 -4.06
CA PRO A 472 -11.52 -12.63 -4.45
C PRO A 472 -10.39 -13.58 -4.86
N GLY A 473 -9.22 -13.05 -5.25
CA GLY A 473 -8.04 -13.87 -5.58
C GLY A 473 -7.55 -14.76 -4.44
N CYS A 474 -8.01 -14.55 -3.20
CA CYS A 474 -7.74 -15.42 -2.07
C CYS A 474 -8.32 -16.84 -2.20
N VAL A 475 -9.29 -17.04 -3.12
CA VAL A 475 -9.92 -18.35 -3.37
C VAL A 475 -8.88 -19.44 -3.70
N PHE A 476 -7.81 -19.07 -4.40
CA PHE A 476 -6.77 -20.02 -4.79
C PHE A 476 -6.00 -20.58 -3.59
N SER A 477 -5.80 -19.82 -2.52
CA SER A 477 -5.19 -20.32 -1.28
C SER A 477 -6.13 -21.23 -0.47
N LEU A 478 -7.44 -21.16 -0.69
CA LEU A 478 -8.40 -21.99 0.03
C LEU A 478 -8.38 -23.46 -0.42
N LEU A 479 -7.87 -23.75 -1.60
CA LEU A 479 -7.74 -25.13 -2.09
C LEU A 479 -6.82 -25.93 -1.17
N GLY A 480 -5.66 -25.39 -0.83
CA GLY A 480 -4.73 -26.02 0.10
C GLY A 480 -5.24 -26.07 1.54
N ILE A 481 -5.94 -25.02 2.01
CA ILE A 481 -6.61 -25.05 3.31
C ILE A 481 -7.66 -26.16 3.34
N GLY A 482 -8.47 -26.28 2.32
CA GLY A 482 -9.47 -27.33 2.18
C GLY A 482 -8.83 -28.74 2.23
N LEU A 483 -7.72 -28.92 1.51
CA LEU A 483 -6.95 -30.16 1.52
C LEU A 483 -6.39 -30.49 2.91
N LEU A 484 -5.85 -29.51 3.62
CA LEU A 484 -5.36 -29.67 5.00
C LEU A 484 -6.49 -30.08 5.96
N VAL A 485 -7.66 -29.45 5.85
CA VAL A 485 -8.85 -29.79 6.65
C VAL A 485 -9.33 -31.20 6.32
N PHE A 486 -9.42 -31.56 5.02
CA PHE A 486 -9.84 -32.88 4.58
C PHE A 486 -8.90 -33.99 5.09
N TRP A 487 -7.59 -33.78 4.97
CA TRP A 487 -6.57 -34.75 5.44
C TRP A 487 -6.61 -34.95 6.96
N ASN A 488 -6.92 -33.87 7.68
CA ASN A 488 -7.00 -33.88 9.13
C ASN A 488 -8.44 -33.89 9.64
N ARG A 489 -9.38 -34.42 8.84
CA ARG A 489 -10.82 -34.41 9.17
C ARG A 489 -11.17 -34.94 10.55
N LYS A 490 -10.37 -35.81 11.13
CA LYS A 490 -10.54 -36.33 12.48
C LYS A 490 -10.45 -35.26 13.58
N LEU A 491 -9.83 -34.12 13.30
CA LEU A 491 -9.73 -32.97 14.21
C LEU A 491 -10.93 -32.02 14.13
N PHE A 492 -11.85 -32.26 13.17
CA PHE A 492 -13.00 -31.40 12.93
C PHE A 492 -14.31 -32.17 13.15
N ARG A 493 -15.22 -31.55 13.87
CA ARG A 493 -16.59 -32.04 13.96
C ARG A 493 -17.41 -31.49 12.79
N TRP A 494 -18.32 -32.26 12.21
CA TRP A 494 -19.17 -31.80 11.11
C TRP A 494 -19.92 -30.48 11.45
N ARG A 495 -20.38 -30.34 12.70
CA ARG A 495 -21.05 -29.12 13.20
C ARG A 495 -20.13 -27.88 13.15
N GLN A 496 -18.84 -28.05 13.31
CA GLN A 496 -17.86 -26.95 13.18
C GLN A 496 -17.70 -26.54 11.71
N LEU A 497 -17.73 -27.49 10.78
CA LEU A 497 -17.69 -27.20 9.34
C LEU A 497 -18.95 -26.45 8.90
N VAL A 498 -20.13 -26.86 9.39
CA VAL A 498 -21.40 -26.15 9.16
C VAL A 498 -21.35 -24.73 9.73
N LEU A 499 -20.84 -24.57 10.97
CA LEU A 499 -20.65 -23.24 11.57
C LEU A 499 -19.72 -22.37 10.70
N ALA A 500 -18.58 -22.91 10.27
CA ALA A 500 -17.62 -22.18 9.44
C ALA A 500 -18.26 -21.75 8.11
N ALA A 501 -18.93 -22.68 7.41
CA ALA A 501 -19.63 -22.38 6.17
C ALA A 501 -20.74 -21.33 6.36
N GLY A 502 -21.53 -21.46 7.42
CA GLY A 502 -22.58 -20.49 7.77
C GLY A 502 -22.04 -19.09 8.04
N MET A 503 -20.93 -18.97 8.78
CA MET A 503 -20.31 -17.67 9.06
C MET A 503 -19.72 -17.02 7.80
N VAL A 504 -19.06 -17.77 6.95
CA VAL A 504 -18.58 -17.27 5.66
C VAL A 504 -19.77 -16.83 4.79
N ALA A 505 -20.85 -17.63 4.75
CA ALA A 505 -22.05 -17.29 4.00
C ALA A 505 -22.70 -15.99 4.52
N VAL A 506 -22.88 -15.84 5.82
CA VAL A 506 -23.46 -14.62 6.42
C VAL A 506 -22.64 -13.37 6.06
N LEU A 507 -21.33 -13.47 6.00
CA LEU A 507 -20.48 -12.35 5.60
C LEU A 507 -20.52 -12.09 4.10
N TYR A 508 -20.57 -13.12 3.25
CA TYR A 508 -20.40 -12.95 1.81
C TYR A 508 -21.72 -12.82 1.04
N LEU A 509 -22.84 -13.40 1.53
CA LEU A 509 -24.13 -13.32 0.84
C LEU A 509 -24.65 -11.90 0.59
N PRO A 510 -24.51 -10.92 1.53
CA PRO A 510 -24.90 -9.54 1.24
C PRO A 510 -24.16 -8.95 0.04
N TRP A 511 -22.87 -9.28 -0.11
CA TRP A 511 -22.08 -8.84 -1.26
C TRP A 511 -22.54 -9.54 -2.55
N THR A 512 -22.84 -10.81 -2.50
CA THR A 512 -23.42 -11.55 -3.66
C THR A 512 -24.76 -10.95 -4.08
N ALA A 513 -25.59 -10.55 -3.11
CA ALA A 513 -26.84 -9.84 -3.41
C ALA A 513 -26.59 -8.48 -4.07
N TYR A 514 -25.60 -7.72 -3.60
CA TYR A 514 -25.19 -6.46 -4.25
C TYR A 514 -24.78 -6.70 -5.70
N GLN A 515 -23.91 -7.68 -5.96
CA GLN A 515 -23.44 -8.04 -7.29
C GLN A 515 -24.57 -8.44 -8.24
N LYS A 516 -25.62 -9.05 -7.71
CA LYS A 516 -26.74 -9.52 -8.52
C LYS A 516 -27.82 -8.47 -8.76
N TYR A 517 -28.10 -7.63 -7.76
CA TYR A 517 -29.30 -6.77 -7.79
C TYR A 517 -28.98 -5.27 -7.88
N VAL A 518 -27.76 -4.84 -7.47
CA VAL A 518 -27.38 -3.43 -7.48
C VAL A 518 -26.51 -3.10 -8.67
N ASP A 519 -25.49 -3.91 -8.94
CA ASP A 519 -24.53 -3.68 -10.04
C ASP A 519 -24.19 -4.98 -10.78
N PRO A 520 -25.16 -5.55 -11.56
CA PRO A 520 -24.97 -6.77 -12.33
C PRO A 520 -24.00 -6.57 -13.50
N PRO A 521 -23.37 -7.65 -14.02
CA PRO A 521 -23.65 -9.05 -13.70
C PRO A 521 -22.86 -9.61 -12.51
N GLY A 522 -21.88 -8.88 -11.93
CA GLY A 522 -21.08 -9.29 -10.78
C GLY A 522 -20.13 -10.48 -10.97
N ASN A 523 -20.10 -11.08 -12.15
CA ASN A 523 -19.29 -12.26 -12.47
C ASN A 523 -18.17 -11.97 -13.50
N ARG A 524 -17.98 -10.68 -13.87
CA ARG A 524 -17.01 -10.27 -14.90
C ARG A 524 -15.59 -10.79 -14.61
N LEU A 525 -15.08 -10.56 -13.42
CA LEU A 525 -13.72 -10.99 -13.07
C LEU A 525 -13.58 -12.51 -13.05
N MET A 526 -14.64 -13.23 -12.66
CA MET A 526 -14.64 -14.69 -12.70
C MET A 526 -14.58 -15.20 -14.14
N LYS A 527 -15.35 -14.62 -15.06
CA LYS A 527 -15.30 -14.96 -16.49
C LYS A 527 -13.94 -14.60 -17.08
N TRP A 528 -13.38 -13.45 -16.73
CA TRP A 528 -12.05 -13.06 -17.18
C TRP A 528 -11.01 -14.12 -16.79
N HIS A 529 -10.87 -14.39 -15.51
CA HIS A 529 -9.81 -15.29 -15.04
C HIS A 529 -10.02 -16.76 -15.43
N LEU A 530 -11.25 -17.26 -15.42
CA LEU A 530 -11.51 -18.68 -15.66
C LEU A 530 -11.86 -19.02 -17.11
N ALA A 531 -12.28 -18.04 -17.92
CA ALA A 531 -12.69 -18.23 -19.31
C ALA A 531 -12.02 -17.29 -20.31
N GLY A 532 -11.19 -16.33 -19.86
CA GLY A 532 -10.50 -15.37 -20.73
C GLY A 532 -11.42 -14.31 -21.36
N VAL A 533 -12.65 -14.10 -20.82
CA VAL A 533 -13.62 -13.16 -21.38
C VAL A 533 -13.66 -11.88 -20.55
N VAL A 534 -13.11 -10.80 -21.10
CA VAL A 534 -13.01 -9.48 -20.44
C VAL A 534 -14.27 -8.63 -20.59
N PRO A 535 -14.94 -8.56 -21.76
CA PRO A 535 -16.14 -7.75 -21.94
C PRO A 535 -17.28 -8.20 -21.03
N ILE A 536 -18.12 -7.24 -20.64
CA ILE A 536 -19.36 -7.53 -19.91
C ILE A 536 -20.34 -8.20 -20.88
N ASP A 537 -20.83 -9.38 -20.53
CA ASP A 537 -21.86 -10.09 -21.28
C ASP A 537 -22.94 -10.69 -20.37
N SER A 538 -24.08 -11.05 -20.94
CA SER A 538 -25.24 -11.58 -20.22
C SER A 538 -25.19 -13.10 -19.97
N ARG A 539 -24.22 -13.83 -20.57
CA ARG A 539 -24.10 -15.27 -20.40
C ARG A 539 -23.83 -15.64 -18.94
N SER A 540 -24.28 -16.79 -18.50
CA SER A 540 -23.88 -17.34 -17.20
C SER A 540 -22.36 -17.67 -17.20
N THR A 541 -21.74 -17.68 -16.02
CA THR A 541 -20.33 -18.09 -15.89
C THR A 541 -20.09 -19.49 -16.46
N TRP A 542 -21.02 -20.42 -16.20
CA TRP A 542 -20.92 -21.79 -16.70
C TRP A 542 -20.98 -21.86 -18.23
N GLN A 543 -21.93 -21.16 -18.85
CA GLN A 543 -22.02 -21.08 -20.30
C GLN A 543 -20.75 -20.48 -20.91
N THR A 544 -20.23 -19.38 -20.33
CA THR A 544 -18.97 -18.76 -20.79
C THR A 544 -17.78 -19.72 -20.68
N LEU A 545 -17.69 -20.51 -19.60
CA LEU A 545 -16.67 -21.56 -19.47
C LEU A 545 -16.80 -22.63 -20.55
N CYS A 546 -18.02 -23.18 -20.74
CA CYS A 546 -18.26 -24.20 -21.78
C CYS A 546 -17.91 -23.70 -23.18
N ASP A 547 -18.29 -22.45 -23.51
CA ASP A 547 -18.01 -21.84 -24.81
C ASP A 547 -16.49 -21.65 -25.01
N SER A 548 -15.80 -21.13 -24.01
CA SER A 548 -14.36 -20.82 -24.08
C SER A 548 -13.50 -22.10 -24.20
N TYR A 549 -13.80 -23.11 -23.42
CA TYR A 549 -13.06 -24.38 -23.46
C TYR A 549 -13.51 -25.28 -24.61
N GLY A 550 -14.80 -25.29 -24.94
CA GLY A 550 -15.34 -26.10 -26.03
C GLY A 550 -14.92 -25.61 -27.42
N SER A 551 -14.61 -24.33 -27.57
CA SER A 551 -14.16 -23.76 -28.85
C SER A 551 -12.69 -24.03 -29.19
N ARG A 552 -11.93 -24.70 -28.31
CA ARG A 552 -10.48 -24.87 -28.45
C ARG A 552 -10.04 -26.32 -28.38
N PRO A 553 -9.04 -26.73 -29.18
CA PRO A 553 -8.43 -28.06 -29.09
C PRO A 553 -7.79 -28.30 -27.72
N LEU A 554 -7.88 -29.54 -27.20
CA LEU A 554 -7.27 -29.92 -25.92
C LEU A 554 -5.76 -29.61 -25.86
N GLY A 555 -5.03 -29.74 -26.97
CA GLY A 555 -3.61 -29.41 -27.05
C GLY A 555 -3.30 -27.91 -26.81
N GLU A 556 -4.17 -27.04 -27.32
CA GLU A 556 -4.07 -25.59 -27.08
C GLU A 556 -4.35 -25.25 -25.62
N ILE A 557 -5.37 -25.85 -25.02
CA ILE A 557 -5.71 -25.69 -23.62
C ILE A 557 -4.53 -26.15 -22.74
N ALA A 558 -3.98 -27.33 -23.02
CA ALA A 558 -2.80 -27.85 -22.29
C ALA A 558 -1.60 -26.90 -22.39
N ARG A 559 -1.33 -26.36 -23.58
CA ARG A 559 -0.29 -25.37 -23.80
C ARG A 559 -0.52 -24.11 -22.94
N TYR A 560 -1.74 -23.56 -22.91
CA TYR A 560 -2.05 -22.41 -22.06
C TYR A 560 -1.75 -22.67 -20.58
N LYS A 561 -2.06 -23.86 -20.07
CA LYS A 561 -1.77 -24.22 -18.68
C LYS A 561 -0.25 -24.34 -18.42
N LEU A 562 0.51 -24.87 -19.38
CA LEU A 562 1.97 -24.93 -19.29
C LEU A 562 2.58 -23.53 -19.36
N ASP A 563 2.08 -22.68 -20.25
CA ASP A 563 2.53 -21.28 -20.34
C ASP A 563 2.24 -20.52 -19.04
N ASN A 564 1.08 -20.77 -18.42
CA ASN A 564 0.73 -20.21 -17.12
C ASN A 564 1.72 -20.64 -16.03
N ILE A 565 2.10 -21.92 -15.99
CA ILE A 565 3.10 -22.44 -15.02
C ILE A 565 4.49 -21.83 -15.30
N ALA A 566 4.86 -21.71 -16.58
CA ALA A 566 6.13 -21.11 -16.96
C ALA A 566 6.22 -19.62 -16.56
N LEU A 567 5.11 -18.88 -16.71
CA LEU A 567 5.03 -17.49 -16.24
C LEU A 567 5.20 -17.34 -14.73
N LEU A 568 4.69 -18.30 -13.93
CA LEU A 568 4.93 -18.31 -12.48
C LEU A 568 6.42 -18.46 -12.14
N ALA A 569 7.11 -19.34 -12.86
CA ALA A 569 8.53 -19.57 -12.66
C ALA A 569 9.37 -18.33 -13.00
N GLY A 570 8.92 -17.50 -13.97
CA GLY A 570 9.68 -16.37 -14.50
C GLY A 570 10.92 -16.84 -15.27
N HIS A 571 11.54 -15.96 -16.06
CA HIS A 571 12.70 -16.40 -16.83
C HIS A 571 13.96 -15.58 -16.66
N LYS A 572 13.96 -14.55 -15.82
CA LYS A 572 15.14 -13.69 -15.65
C LYS A 572 15.36 -13.31 -14.19
N PHE A 573 15.90 -14.23 -13.40
CA PHE A 573 16.19 -14.01 -11.98
C PHE A 573 16.99 -12.72 -11.72
N PHE A 574 18.02 -12.46 -12.54
CA PHE A 574 18.89 -11.31 -12.36
C PHE A 574 18.24 -9.97 -12.69
N ASP A 575 17.12 -9.94 -13.40
CA ASP A 575 16.40 -8.69 -13.70
C ASP A 575 15.87 -8.02 -12.43
N SER A 576 15.65 -8.79 -11.34
CA SER A 576 15.23 -8.26 -10.04
C SER A 576 16.21 -7.29 -9.40
N TYR A 577 17.45 -7.26 -9.86
CA TYR A 577 18.54 -6.53 -9.21
C TYR A 577 19.02 -5.34 -10.02
N GLY A 578 18.34 -5.00 -11.13
CA GLY A 578 18.72 -3.89 -11.99
C GLY A 578 20.05 -4.10 -12.74
N LEU A 579 20.56 -5.32 -12.76
CA LEU A 579 21.83 -5.67 -13.43
C LEU A 579 21.67 -5.75 -14.95
N SER A 580 20.45 -6.01 -15.42
CA SER A 580 20.09 -5.96 -16.85
C SER A 580 18.80 -5.14 -17.00
N GLY A 581 18.75 -4.20 -17.94
CA GLY A 581 17.53 -3.42 -18.25
C GLY A 581 17.18 -2.28 -17.29
N GLY A 582 17.98 -2.02 -16.25
CA GLY A 582 17.80 -0.90 -15.34
C GLY A 582 16.74 -1.10 -14.23
N ARG A 583 16.45 -0.02 -13.49
CA ARG A 583 15.60 -0.07 -12.29
C ARG A 583 14.12 -0.35 -12.59
N GLU A 584 13.61 0.18 -13.69
CA GLU A 584 12.21 -0.03 -14.05
C GLU A 584 11.95 -1.49 -14.44
N ALA A 585 12.85 -2.10 -15.21
CA ALA A 585 12.78 -3.52 -15.53
C ALA A 585 12.81 -4.38 -14.25
N ALA A 586 13.63 -4.02 -13.26
CA ALA A 586 13.66 -4.70 -11.96
C ALA A 586 12.33 -4.57 -11.20
N ARG A 587 11.69 -3.39 -11.24
CA ARG A 587 10.37 -3.18 -10.60
C ARG A 587 9.29 -3.99 -11.28
N ILE A 588 9.27 -4.01 -12.62
CA ILE A 588 8.33 -4.82 -13.41
C ILE A 588 8.52 -6.30 -13.06
N ALA A 589 9.76 -6.78 -13.06
CA ALA A 589 10.06 -8.16 -12.73
C ALA A 589 9.56 -8.54 -11.32
N GLN A 590 9.89 -7.74 -10.30
CA GLN A 590 9.45 -7.98 -8.92
C GLN A 590 7.92 -7.92 -8.76
N ARG A 591 7.24 -7.16 -9.59
CA ARG A 591 5.77 -7.08 -9.58
C ARG A 591 5.11 -8.26 -10.29
N GLU A 592 5.64 -8.70 -11.42
CA GLU A 592 4.91 -9.57 -12.34
C GLU A 592 5.28 -11.07 -12.22
N TRP A 593 6.46 -11.40 -11.73
CA TRP A 593 6.90 -12.80 -11.65
C TRP A 593 7.16 -13.23 -10.21
N ILE A 594 6.63 -14.39 -9.83
CA ILE A 594 6.71 -14.89 -8.45
C ILE A 594 8.16 -15.09 -8.03
N TRP A 595 9.00 -15.62 -8.91
CA TRP A 595 10.43 -15.81 -8.64
C TRP A 595 11.13 -14.50 -8.26
N ASN A 596 10.80 -13.42 -8.95
CA ASN A 596 11.33 -12.10 -8.70
C ASN A 596 10.67 -11.42 -7.48
N ALA A 597 9.37 -11.66 -7.25
CA ALA A 597 8.65 -11.18 -6.07
C ALA A 597 9.19 -11.78 -4.76
N VAL A 598 9.55 -13.04 -4.77
CA VAL A 598 10.22 -13.75 -3.66
C VAL A 598 11.64 -13.19 -3.40
N GLY A 599 12.32 -12.69 -4.45
CA GLY A 599 13.59 -11.98 -4.34
C GLY A 599 14.70 -12.79 -3.69
N LEU A 600 15.42 -12.21 -2.72
CA LEU A 600 16.55 -12.87 -2.05
C LEU A 600 16.15 -14.09 -1.20
N ALA A 601 14.87 -14.26 -0.86
CA ALA A 601 14.42 -15.49 -0.21
C ALA A 601 14.67 -16.74 -1.09
N ASN A 602 14.84 -16.59 -2.41
CA ASN A 602 15.25 -17.67 -3.31
C ASN A 602 16.59 -18.33 -2.94
N PHE A 603 17.45 -17.66 -2.21
CA PHE A 603 18.64 -18.33 -1.60
C PHE A 603 18.26 -19.44 -0.62
N GLY A 604 16.98 -19.54 -0.24
CA GLY A 604 16.45 -20.69 0.49
C GLY A 604 16.51 -22.00 -0.30
N TRP A 605 16.46 -22.00 -1.64
CA TRP A 605 16.54 -23.22 -2.44
C TRP A 605 17.90 -23.92 -2.30
N PRO A 606 19.05 -23.24 -2.55
CA PRO A 606 20.35 -23.85 -2.29
C PRO A 606 20.56 -24.17 -0.80
N ALA A 607 20.03 -23.35 0.13
CA ALA A 607 20.09 -23.66 1.55
C ALA A 607 19.35 -24.96 1.89
N MET A 608 18.16 -25.18 1.30
CA MET A 608 17.40 -26.43 1.42
C MET A 608 18.21 -27.62 0.88
N ALA A 609 18.80 -27.48 -0.31
CA ALA A 609 19.66 -28.53 -0.89
C ALA A 609 20.82 -28.90 0.04
N ILE A 610 21.52 -27.93 0.63
CA ILE A 610 22.59 -28.14 1.60
C ILE A 610 22.11 -28.90 2.83
N VAL A 611 20.90 -28.54 3.36
CA VAL A 611 20.31 -29.23 4.52
C VAL A 611 20.01 -30.70 4.19
N LEU A 612 19.44 -30.97 3.01
CA LEU A 612 19.11 -32.32 2.56
C LEU A 612 20.34 -33.16 2.33
N LEU A 613 21.37 -32.62 1.65
CA LEU A 613 22.63 -33.34 1.37
C LEU A 613 23.41 -33.70 2.64
N ARG A 614 23.38 -32.83 3.64
CA ARG A 614 24.11 -33.05 4.91
C ARG A 614 23.43 -34.06 5.83
N LYS A 615 22.29 -34.65 5.43
CA LYS A 615 21.48 -35.58 6.25
C LYS A 615 21.32 -35.11 7.71
N ARG A 616 21.41 -33.82 7.94
CA ARG A 616 21.16 -33.24 9.26
C ARG A 616 19.73 -33.59 9.68
N ARG A 617 19.55 -34.12 10.87
CA ARG A 617 18.21 -34.32 11.43
C ARG A 617 17.44 -33.04 11.30
N LEU A 618 16.27 -33.15 10.68
CA LEU A 618 15.36 -32.01 10.45
C LEU A 618 14.73 -31.62 11.79
N GLU A 619 15.53 -31.01 12.69
CA GLU A 619 15.09 -30.55 14.01
C GLU A 619 14.72 -29.06 13.93
N GLY A 620 13.70 -28.64 14.69
CA GLY A 620 13.34 -27.25 14.84
C GLY A 620 12.56 -26.64 13.65
N ALA A 621 13.08 -25.54 13.08
CA ALA A 621 12.37 -24.73 12.07
C ALA A 621 12.27 -25.37 10.68
N VAL A 622 13.08 -26.36 10.36
CA VAL A 622 13.21 -26.94 9.00
C VAL A 622 11.94 -27.68 8.54
N PRO A 623 11.28 -28.51 9.37
CA PRO A 623 10.07 -29.19 8.94
C PRO A 623 8.95 -28.25 8.53
N PHE A 624 8.78 -27.11 9.20
CA PHE A 624 7.70 -26.17 8.84
C PHE A 624 7.97 -25.48 7.51
N GLY A 625 9.22 -25.20 7.17
CA GLY A 625 9.58 -24.60 5.87
C GLY A 625 9.08 -25.45 4.71
N PHE A 626 9.27 -26.77 4.75
CA PHE A 626 8.73 -27.68 3.72
C PHE A 626 7.22 -27.64 3.61
N TRP A 627 6.49 -27.64 4.73
CA TRP A 627 5.03 -27.63 4.69
C TRP A 627 4.48 -26.31 4.14
N LEU A 628 5.07 -25.16 4.51
CA LEU A 628 4.66 -23.87 3.98
C LEU A 628 4.93 -23.77 2.47
N MET A 629 6.11 -24.21 2.03
CA MET A 629 6.44 -24.23 0.61
C MET A 629 5.56 -25.19 -0.17
N ALA A 630 5.33 -26.40 0.35
CA ALA A 630 4.46 -27.39 -0.32
C ALA A 630 3.04 -26.86 -0.48
N LEU A 631 2.49 -26.21 0.56
CA LEU A 631 1.17 -25.60 0.51
C LEU A 631 1.12 -24.47 -0.52
N ALA A 632 2.10 -23.58 -0.51
CA ALA A 632 2.17 -22.47 -1.46
C ALA A 632 2.30 -22.96 -2.91
N ILE A 633 3.21 -23.89 -3.19
CA ILE A 633 3.42 -24.46 -4.51
C ILE A 633 2.17 -25.18 -4.99
N PHE A 634 1.51 -25.99 -4.13
CA PHE A 634 0.25 -26.65 -4.46
C PHE A 634 -0.81 -25.64 -4.91
N ASN A 635 -1.03 -24.58 -4.11
CA ASN A 635 -2.01 -23.54 -4.44
C ASN A 635 -1.66 -22.82 -5.75
N MET A 636 -0.39 -22.50 -5.97
CA MET A 636 0.08 -21.83 -7.19
C MET A 636 -0.11 -22.70 -8.43
N VAL A 637 0.16 -23.99 -8.34
CA VAL A 637 -0.09 -24.94 -9.43
C VAL A 637 -1.59 -25.05 -9.71
N CYS A 638 -2.41 -25.19 -8.68
CA CYS A 638 -3.87 -25.21 -8.84
C CYS A 638 -4.37 -23.93 -9.51
N TRP A 639 -3.89 -22.77 -9.09
CA TRP A 639 -4.25 -21.50 -9.69
C TRP A 639 -3.84 -21.43 -11.17
N SER A 640 -2.63 -21.83 -11.53
CA SER A 640 -2.16 -21.85 -12.92
C SER A 640 -3.01 -22.77 -13.81
N VAL A 641 -3.47 -23.90 -13.26
CA VAL A 641 -4.35 -24.83 -13.97
C VAL A 641 -5.77 -24.28 -14.10
N LEU A 642 -6.31 -23.63 -13.07
CA LEU A 642 -7.66 -23.09 -13.07
C LEU A 642 -7.80 -21.84 -13.95
N THR A 643 -6.80 -20.98 -13.99
CA THR A 643 -6.82 -19.77 -14.84
C THR A 643 -6.81 -20.15 -16.31
N PHE A 644 -7.62 -19.47 -17.13
CA PHE A 644 -7.77 -19.80 -18.55
C PHE A 644 -6.45 -19.63 -19.32
N GLY A 645 -5.78 -18.45 -19.22
CA GLY A 645 -4.54 -18.12 -19.94
C GLY A 645 -4.75 -17.88 -21.44
N PRO A 646 -3.68 -17.66 -22.23
CA PRO A 646 -2.31 -17.42 -21.81
C PRO A 646 -2.10 -15.99 -21.26
N GLY A 647 -1.05 -15.81 -20.46
CA GLY A 647 -0.67 -14.48 -19.97
C GLY A 647 -1.46 -13.96 -18.76
N GLU A 648 -2.49 -14.68 -18.32
CA GLU A 648 -3.36 -14.29 -17.21
C GLU A 648 -2.76 -14.62 -15.82
N THR A 649 -1.71 -15.41 -15.78
CA THR A 649 -1.11 -15.91 -14.54
C THR A 649 0.08 -15.12 -14.11
N VAL A 650 -0.06 -13.82 -14.08
CA VAL A 650 0.97 -12.95 -13.47
C VAL A 650 0.79 -12.89 -11.96
N THR A 651 1.85 -12.59 -11.24
CA THR A 651 1.85 -12.42 -9.78
C THR A 651 0.74 -11.49 -9.30
N THR A 652 0.40 -10.49 -10.10
CA THR A 652 -0.68 -9.54 -9.81
C THR A 652 -2.06 -10.18 -9.71
N HIS A 653 -2.29 -11.36 -10.30
CA HIS A 653 -3.58 -12.07 -10.24
C HIS A 653 -3.61 -13.18 -9.19
N SER A 654 -2.46 -13.57 -8.63
CA SER A 654 -2.36 -14.63 -7.62
C SER A 654 -2.83 -14.22 -6.22
N SER A 655 -2.92 -15.20 -5.33
CA SER A 655 -3.06 -14.94 -3.90
C SER A 655 -1.71 -14.58 -3.28
N TYR A 656 -1.62 -13.43 -2.64
CA TYR A 656 -0.38 -12.98 -2.00
C TYR A 656 -0.06 -13.75 -0.72
N ALA A 657 -1.02 -14.47 -0.16
CA ALA A 657 -0.76 -15.39 0.95
C ALA A 657 0.22 -16.50 0.54
N ASP A 658 0.10 -17.03 -0.68
CA ASP A 658 0.97 -18.11 -1.16
C ASP A 658 2.40 -17.61 -1.42
N ILE A 659 2.56 -16.37 -1.93
CA ILE A 659 3.88 -15.73 -2.08
C ILE A 659 4.56 -15.55 -0.72
N LEU A 660 3.79 -15.11 0.30
CA LEU A 660 4.29 -14.98 1.66
C LEU A 660 4.67 -16.32 2.27
N LEU A 661 3.83 -17.36 2.10
CA LEU A 661 4.12 -18.71 2.61
C LEU A 661 5.38 -19.30 1.96
N LEU A 662 5.53 -19.15 0.64
CA LEU A 662 6.73 -19.57 -0.09
C LEU A 662 7.98 -18.86 0.43
N SER A 663 7.91 -17.52 0.54
CA SER A 663 9.03 -16.70 1.01
C SER A 663 9.43 -17.05 2.45
N VAL A 664 8.43 -17.19 3.34
CA VAL A 664 8.66 -17.59 4.75
C VAL A 664 9.30 -18.96 4.83
N GLY A 665 8.82 -19.93 4.04
CA GLY A 665 9.38 -21.27 3.97
C GLY A 665 10.85 -21.28 3.52
N LEU A 666 11.17 -20.55 2.47
CA LEU A 666 12.52 -20.38 1.93
C LEU A 666 13.46 -19.70 2.93
N ILE A 667 13.01 -18.61 3.57
CA ILE A 667 13.79 -17.93 4.61
C ILE A 667 14.04 -18.87 5.79
N GLY A 668 13.08 -19.75 6.12
CA GLY A 668 13.29 -20.79 7.14
C GLY A 668 14.51 -21.64 6.89
N PHE A 669 14.82 -21.99 5.63
CA PHE A 669 16.06 -22.70 5.27
C PHE A 669 17.30 -21.80 5.35
N ILE A 670 17.23 -20.54 4.91
CA ILE A 670 18.33 -19.57 5.06
C ILE A 670 18.76 -19.47 6.53
N LEU A 671 17.81 -19.46 7.45
CA LEU A 671 18.07 -19.36 8.88
C LEU A 671 18.74 -20.60 9.49
N THR A 672 18.86 -21.70 8.75
CA THR A 672 19.67 -22.87 9.16
C THR A 672 21.16 -22.71 8.85
N LEU A 673 21.51 -21.76 8.00
CA LEU A 673 22.88 -21.42 7.64
C LEU A 673 23.56 -20.59 8.76
N PRO A 674 24.88 -20.39 8.72
CA PRO A 674 25.57 -19.50 9.65
C PRO A 674 24.95 -18.10 9.66
N ARG A 675 24.86 -17.47 10.84
CA ARG A 675 24.17 -16.17 11.04
C ARG A 675 24.69 -15.07 10.10
N TRP A 676 25.97 -15.07 9.75
CA TRP A 676 26.54 -14.07 8.84
C TRP A 676 25.91 -14.10 7.44
N VAL A 677 25.45 -15.28 6.96
CA VAL A 677 24.75 -15.40 5.66
C VAL A 677 23.44 -14.62 5.70
N TYR A 678 22.67 -14.76 6.77
CA TYR A 678 21.44 -14.00 6.94
C TYR A 678 21.70 -12.47 6.92
N PHE A 679 22.74 -12.01 7.65
CA PHE A 679 23.03 -10.58 7.70
C PHE A 679 23.56 -10.02 6.39
N LEU A 680 24.33 -10.82 5.64
CA LEU A 680 24.77 -10.46 4.29
C LEU A 680 23.57 -10.31 3.36
N LEU A 681 22.62 -11.25 3.39
CA LEU A 681 21.42 -11.20 2.59
C LEU A 681 20.51 -10.03 3.02
N LEU A 682 20.39 -9.75 4.31
CA LEU A 682 19.63 -8.59 4.81
C LEU A 682 20.26 -7.28 4.34
N ALA A 683 21.56 -7.13 4.43
CA ALA A 683 22.28 -5.94 3.94
C ALA A 683 22.05 -5.76 2.43
N TRP A 684 22.14 -6.83 1.67
CA TRP A 684 21.86 -6.81 0.22
C TRP A 684 20.38 -6.46 -0.06
N GLN A 685 19.46 -7.03 0.70
CA GLN A 685 18.03 -6.74 0.54
C GLN A 685 17.72 -5.26 0.78
N ILE A 686 18.31 -4.69 1.84
CA ILE A 686 18.18 -3.25 2.14
C ILE A 686 18.80 -2.42 1.02
N PHE A 687 20.00 -2.77 0.56
CA PHE A 687 20.65 -2.07 -0.55
C PHE A 687 19.79 -2.11 -1.82
N ASN A 688 19.32 -3.31 -2.20
CA ASN A 688 18.46 -3.48 -3.38
C ASN A 688 17.14 -2.70 -3.25
N PHE A 689 16.53 -2.72 -2.07
CA PHE A 689 15.33 -1.93 -1.76
C PHE A 689 15.57 -0.43 -2.02
N PHE A 690 16.68 0.12 -1.49
CA PHE A 690 17.01 1.52 -1.69
C PHE A 690 17.29 1.84 -3.16
N VAL A 691 18.10 1.04 -3.85
CA VAL A 691 18.51 1.31 -5.24
C VAL A 691 17.34 1.17 -6.21
N VAL A 692 16.50 0.16 -6.04
CA VAL A 692 15.42 -0.13 -7.00
C VAL A 692 14.17 0.70 -6.72
N TRP A 693 13.78 0.85 -5.46
CA TRP A 693 12.48 1.42 -5.12
C TRP A 693 12.54 2.81 -4.50
N VAL A 694 13.46 3.05 -3.57
CA VAL A 694 13.55 4.35 -2.87
C VAL A 694 14.24 5.38 -3.74
N TRP A 695 15.42 5.06 -4.27
CA TRP A 695 16.16 5.94 -5.19
C TRP A 695 15.50 5.95 -6.58
N SER A 696 14.21 6.22 -6.61
CA SER A 696 13.40 6.22 -7.83
C SER A 696 13.38 7.55 -8.57
N VAL A 697 14.26 8.44 -8.18
CA VAL A 697 14.37 9.76 -8.82
C VAL A 697 14.90 9.56 -10.21
N PRO A 698 14.19 10.07 -11.26
CA PRO A 698 14.70 10.05 -12.61
C PRO A 698 16.05 10.74 -12.70
N ALA A 699 16.97 10.19 -13.47
CA ALA A 699 18.32 10.77 -13.69
C ALA A 699 18.31 12.19 -14.31
N SER A 700 17.14 12.64 -14.79
CA SER A 700 16.90 13.96 -15.35
C SER A 700 16.77 15.09 -14.33
N LEU A 701 16.79 14.79 -13.03
CA LEU A 701 16.75 15.84 -12.01
C LEU A 701 18.09 16.54 -11.91
N SER A 702 18.09 17.78 -12.27
CA SER A 702 19.14 18.72 -11.95
C SER A 702 18.49 20.06 -11.54
N PRO A 703 19.03 20.81 -10.64
CA PRO A 703 20.23 20.60 -9.86
C PRO A 703 20.04 20.24 -8.41
N VAL A 704 18.84 20.24 -7.84
CA VAL A 704 18.63 19.89 -6.43
C VAL A 704 17.30 19.17 -6.25
N ILE A 705 17.39 17.89 -5.92
CA ILE A 705 16.26 17.11 -5.43
C ILE A 705 15.93 17.62 -4.04
N LEU A 706 14.74 18.13 -3.84
CA LEU A 706 14.26 18.43 -2.50
C LEU A 706 13.90 17.13 -1.79
N ILE A 707 14.88 16.61 -1.04
CA ILE A 707 14.65 15.50 -0.14
C ILE A 707 13.74 16.00 0.99
N GLN A 708 12.64 15.29 1.23
CA GLN A 708 11.79 15.55 2.38
C GLN A 708 12.54 15.11 3.64
N MET A 709 13.15 16.06 4.34
CA MET A 709 14.03 15.77 5.49
C MET A 709 13.34 15.02 6.64
N PRO A 710 12.07 15.34 7.01
CA PRO A 710 11.37 14.56 8.03
C PRO A 710 11.19 13.08 7.65
N GLU A 711 10.84 12.80 6.38
CA GLU A 711 10.70 11.46 5.87
C GLU A 711 12.04 10.71 5.86
N LEU A 712 13.12 11.37 5.49
CA LEU A 712 14.46 10.76 5.54
C LEU A 712 14.82 10.35 6.96
N VAL A 713 14.69 11.27 7.92
CA VAL A 713 15.04 11.00 9.32
C VAL A 713 14.17 9.90 9.91
N LEU A 714 12.84 10.03 9.81
CA LEU A 714 11.90 9.06 10.38
C LEU A 714 11.98 7.71 9.68
N GLY A 715 12.13 7.67 8.36
CA GLY A 715 12.30 6.45 7.58
C GLY A 715 13.57 5.71 7.97
N CYS A 716 14.71 6.41 8.07
CA CYS A 716 15.96 5.83 8.53
C CYS A 716 15.88 5.35 9.99
N MET A 717 15.22 6.10 10.88
CA MET A 717 15.01 5.67 12.28
C MET A 717 14.14 4.41 12.34
N ALA A 718 13.02 4.36 11.61
CA ALA A 718 12.16 3.18 11.55
C ALA A 718 12.91 1.96 11.01
N ALA A 719 13.66 2.12 9.91
CA ALA A 719 14.50 1.07 9.34
C ALA A 719 15.57 0.59 10.33
N ALA A 720 16.25 1.50 11.03
CA ALA A 720 17.26 1.15 12.02
C ALA A 720 16.65 0.36 13.20
N VAL A 721 15.47 0.76 13.69
CA VAL A 721 14.75 0.00 14.74
C VAL A 721 14.38 -1.40 14.26
N LEU A 722 13.85 -1.54 13.03
CA LEU A 722 13.52 -2.84 12.43
C LEU A 722 14.76 -3.74 12.34
N VAL A 723 15.87 -3.22 11.82
CA VAL A 723 17.15 -3.97 11.71
C VAL A 723 17.69 -4.35 13.08
N ARG A 724 17.60 -3.47 14.08
CA ARG A 724 17.97 -3.78 15.46
C ARG A 724 17.13 -4.91 16.03
N MET A 725 15.83 -4.93 15.76
CA MET A 725 14.92 -6.00 16.21
C MET A 725 15.29 -7.36 15.62
N ALA A 726 15.92 -7.42 14.44
CA ALA A 726 16.45 -8.64 13.84
C ALA A 726 17.76 -9.16 14.51
N GLY A 727 18.31 -8.44 15.50
CA GLY A 727 19.48 -8.86 16.28
C GLY A 727 20.82 -8.45 15.69
N VAL A 728 20.88 -7.55 14.71
CA VAL A 728 22.13 -7.11 14.05
C VAL A 728 23.09 -6.42 15.03
N VAL A 729 22.57 -5.65 15.97
CA VAL A 729 23.41 -4.81 16.88
C VAL A 729 24.06 -5.60 17.99
N THR A 730 23.45 -6.70 18.45
CA THR A 730 24.00 -7.52 19.56
C THR A 730 25.33 -8.16 19.18
N ILE A 731 25.53 -8.53 17.91
CA ILE A 731 26.75 -9.18 17.44
C ILE A 731 27.94 -8.21 17.34
N ALA A 732 27.69 -6.96 16.93
CA ALA A 732 28.76 -5.97 16.85
C ALA A 732 29.35 -5.66 18.24
N VAL A 733 28.50 -5.58 19.27
CA VAL A 733 28.93 -5.34 20.67
C VAL A 733 29.67 -6.56 21.24
N GLU A 734 29.17 -7.78 21.00
CA GLU A 734 29.84 -9.00 21.49
C GLU A 734 31.16 -9.28 20.77
N SER A 735 31.28 -8.93 19.48
CA SER A 735 32.54 -9.08 18.75
C SER A 735 33.62 -8.08 19.15
N VAL A 736 33.22 -6.86 19.54
CA VAL A 736 34.10 -5.82 20.06
C VAL A 736 34.49 -6.13 21.52
N ALA A 737 33.58 -6.71 22.30
CA ALA A 737 33.89 -7.12 23.70
C ALA A 737 34.76 -8.39 23.81
N ARG A 738 34.88 -9.17 22.73
CA ARG A 738 35.77 -10.36 22.69
C ARG A 738 37.13 -10.09 22.03
N ARG A 739 37.38 -8.91 21.51
CA ARG A 739 38.70 -8.42 21.10
C ARG A 739 39.27 -7.52 22.19
#